data_aa0f0a774a5ae01a9a93eb5d1abd06cf
#
_entry.id   aa0f0a774a5ae01a9a93eb5d1abd06cf
#
_cell.length_a   1.000
_cell.length_b   1.000
_cell.length_c   1.000
_cell.angle_alpha   90.00
_cell.angle_beta   90.00
_cell.angle_gamma   90.00
#
_symmetry.space_group_name_H-M   'P 1'
#
loop_
_entity.id
_entity.type
_entity.pdbx_description
1 polymer ?
#
loop_
_entity_poly.entity_id
_entity_poly.type
_entity_poly.pdbx_seq_one_letter_code
_entity_poly.pdbx_strand_id
1 'polypeptide(L)'
;MLEVRRNAAVPAFFLRTGFRAAPRGVRRDLVAALLVLLALLTLASRGAAQTFTWTGAQNPNWKTNANWLGGAAPTGNGGENLVFPSGASNLSTNNNINNSKFNFITISGSGYTLGGGAITLGAGGLADSSIAGTNTVNLATTFAATRTVTVSNAGTTLTISGVISGAGGLTKAGAGTVTLGAANTYTGVTTINAGTIAVAADAGLGTAPAVATPGKLTFGGGTLRTTASFTLAANRGIALTGAGTISTNPGTTLTYGGIIAGASPLTKAGTGTLIVSGANTYTGATAISAGTLQLGATNAVPSGSAVTVSGGAIFDLRGFSDAIGSLAGAGTVTSGAAGAVVLTAGGNNSSTTFSGVMQNGSGIVALTKTGTGTLTLSGSNTYSGATTVSAGVLDVQNNTALGATAGATTVAGGAALQLDGSGLVVAEPVTLNGTGIAGGGALRQLANTNTWSGAITLGSAARVNADAGTLTVSGGITNGGFLLTVGGAGNTTISTTVISGTGGLTKDGTGTVTLSASNTYTGTTTVSAGTLLVNGSQSSSTVSLNGGTLGGTGTVGAITSTTSGGTVSPGQGGPGILNSGSVNWSSGSPGLVVQLNGTAPGTGYDQLNVTGSVNLGSATLSGTLGFSPPNGTSFTIINNDGGDAVIGTFAGLPEGSTVVLSGQSLQISYVGGTGNDVVLSVVAPNLTVNNAVAPSASPPPGTDLTYTVTVTNNGSGNATSVVVVDTLAATLQFKVGSVVNTLPPGVSVLVAYSSDGGATWTYVPASGACSAPTNYDRCVNRIRWSLQNPLSSSAPNNTGTLKFVAQIR
;
A
#
# COMPACT_ATOMS: atom_id res chain seq x y z
N MET A 1 5.57 -11.83 30.78
CA MET A 1 5.71 -13.11 31.50
C MET A 1 7.08 -13.64 31.18
N LEU A 2 7.88 -13.51 32.13
CA LEU A 2 8.80 -14.47 32.77
C LEU A 2 9.92 -14.98 31.83
N GLU A 3 11.19 -15.10 32.23
CA GLU A 3 11.90 -14.80 33.46
C GLU A 3 13.40 -14.84 33.17
N VAL A 4 14.12 -14.04 33.88
CA VAL A 4 15.58 -13.93 33.95
C VAL A 4 16.16 -15.18 34.58
N ARG A 5 17.31 -15.69 34.10
CA ARG A 5 18.34 -16.20 35.00
C ARG A 5 19.76 -16.03 34.46
N ARG A 6 20.55 -15.36 35.25
CA ARG A 6 22.02 -15.35 35.24
C ARG A 6 22.55 -16.73 35.59
N ASN A 7 23.70 -17.11 35.06
CA ASN A 7 24.75 -17.67 35.87
C ASN A 7 26.12 -17.57 35.18
N ALA A 8 27.02 -16.97 35.89
CA ALA A 8 28.45 -16.94 35.61
C ALA A 8 29.05 -18.28 36.05
N ALA A 9 30.05 -18.78 35.34
CA ALA A 9 31.03 -19.72 35.88
C ALA A 9 32.38 -19.54 35.18
N VAL A 10 33.34 -19.07 35.92
CA VAL A 10 34.77 -19.07 35.61
C VAL A 10 35.33 -20.46 35.97
N PRO A 11 36.11 -21.12 35.13
CA PRO A 11 36.87 -22.30 35.58
C PRO A 11 38.24 -21.88 36.08
N ALA A 12 38.50 -22.22 37.34
CA ALA A 12 39.83 -22.19 37.96
C ALA A 12 40.69 -23.32 37.39
N PHE A 13 41.90 -22.99 36.97
CA PHE A 13 42.91 -23.98 36.61
C PHE A 13 43.75 -24.30 37.84
N PHE A 14 43.72 -25.58 38.30
CA PHE A 14 44.59 -26.12 39.34
C PHE A 14 45.96 -26.42 38.76
N LEU A 15 47.01 -25.83 39.36
CA LEU A 15 48.41 -26.26 39.16
C LEU A 15 48.72 -27.43 40.10
N ARG A 16 49.06 -28.56 39.53
CA ARG A 16 49.75 -29.65 40.30
C ARG A 16 51.23 -29.60 40.00
N THR A 17 51.97 -29.40 41.05
CA THR A 17 53.44 -29.50 41.13
C THR A 17 53.88 -30.95 41.04
N GLY A 18 54.78 -31.23 40.15
CA GLY A 18 55.51 -32.46 40.07
C GLY A 18 57.00 -32.17 39.82
N PHE A 19 57.81 -32.20 40.86
CA PHE A 19 59.28 -32.10 40.75
C PHE A 19 59.86 -33.35 40.10
N ARG A 20 60.68 -33.17 39.07
CA ARG A 20 61.78 -34.08 38.73
C ARG A 20 62.99 -33.27 38.22
N ALA A 21 64.16 -33.77 38.65
CA ALA A 21 65.48 -33.18 38.66
C ALA A 21 65.96 -32.71 37.28
N ALA A 22 66.68 -31.54 37.29
CA ALA A 22 67.40 -30.94 36.18
C ALA A 22 68.83 -31.43 35.95
N PRO A 23 69.35 -31.34 34.74
CA PRO A 23 70.81 -31.29 34.55
C PRO A 23 71.25 -29.85 34.13
N ARG A 24 72.43 -29.54 34.39
CA ARG A 24 73.33 -28.41 34.32
C ARG A 24 73.08 -27.51 33.06
N GLY A 25 72.58 -26.24 33.22
CA GLY A 25 72.42 -25.18 32.20
C GLY A 25 72.05 -23.83 32.77
N VAL A 26 71.87 -23.69 34.10
CA VAL A 26 71.11 -22.57 34.74
C VAL A 26 71.93 -21.33 35.08
N ARG A 27 73.09 -21.08 34.50
CA ARG A 27 73.86 -19.85 34.77
C ARG A 27 73.77 -18.76 33.71
N ARG A 28 73.23 -19.04 32.50
CA ARG A 28 73.09 -18.05 31.48
C ARG A 28 71.73 -17.34 31.50
N ASP A 29 70.68 -18.08 31.92
CA ASP A 29 69.35 -17.52 31.93
C ASP A 29 69.05 -16.62 33.16
N LEU A 30 69.74 -16.87 34.28
CA LEU A 30 69.59 -15.98 35.45
C LEU A 30 70.24 -14.60 35.22
N VAL A 31 71.33 -14.51 34.46
CA VAL A 31 71.93 -13.24 34.09
C VAL A 31 71.10 -12.50 33.02
N ALA A 32 70.47 -13.22 32.08
CA ALA A 32 69.55 -12.64 31.13
C ALA A 32 68.24 -12.15 31.82
N ALA A 33 67.72 -12.93 32.75
CA ALA A 33 66.53 -12.56 33.53
C ALA A 33 66.82 -11.38 34.47
N LEU A 34 68.02 -11.31 35.02
CA LEU A 34 68.44 -10.17 35.87
C LEU A 34 68.73 -8.92 35.06
N LEU A 35 69.26 -9.04 33.82
CA LEU A 35 69.41 -7.93 32.85
C LEU A 35 68.07 -7.44 32.30
N VAL A 36 67.10 -8.34 32.06
CA VAL A 36 65.75 -7.97 31.69
C VAL A 36 65.01 -7.33 32.86
N LEU A 37 65.17 -7.82 34.06
CA LEU A 37 64.63 -7.22 35.28
C LEU A 37 65.30 -5.87 35.62
N LEU A 38 66.61 -5.74 35.38
CA LEU A 38 67.33 -4.46 35.54
C LEU A 38 66.94 -3.48 34.43
N ALA A 39 66.71 -3.95 33.18
CA ALA A 39 66.16 -3.15 32.11
C ALA A 39 64.67 -2.74 32.35
N LEU A 40 63.88 -3.65 32.93
CA LEU A 40 62.54 -3.34 33.39
C LEU A 40 62.52 -2.41 34.61
N LEU A 41 63.48 -2.53 35.54
CA LEU A 41 63.60 -1.60 36.64
C LEU A 41 64.16 -0.20 36.19
N THR A 42 64.99 -0.15 35.16
CA THR A 42 65.42 1.12 34.55
C THR A 42 64.36 1.75 33.65
N LEU A 43 63.41 0.94 33.09
CA LEU A 43 62.19 1.50 32.47
C LEU A 43 61.14 1.97 33.52
N ALA A 44 61.16 1.44 34.74
CA ALA A 44 60.25 1.83 35.82
C ALA A 44 60.69 3.11 36.58
N SER A 45 61.86 3.63 36.31
CA SER A 45 62.31 4.91 36.85
C SER A 45 62.17 6.06 35.85
N ARG A 46 61.17 6.06 34.98
CA ARG A 46 60.70 7.35 34.49
C ARG A 46 60.00 8.04 35.67
N GLY A 47 60.69 8.92 36.35
CA GLY A 47 60.13 9.69 37.46
C GLY A 47 58.81 10.26 37.09
N ALA A 48 57.84 10.23 37.99
CA ALA A 48 56.54 10.86 37.78
C ALA A 48 56.80 12.31 37.31
N ALA A 49 56.17 12.68 36.18
CA ALA A 49 56.39 14.03 35.61
C ALA A 49 56.06 15.07 36.67
N GLN A 50 57.00 15.97 36.95
CA GLN A 50 56.83 17.00 37.94
C GLN A 50 55.71 17.92 37.55
N THR A 51 54.76 18.22 38.42
CA THR A 51 53.63 19.08 38.19
C THR A 51 53.82 20.44 38.86
N PHE A 52 53.64 21.47 38.09
CA PHE A 52 53.69 22.88 38.53
C PHE A 52 52.28 23.47 38.44
N THR A 53 51.77 23.99 39.54
CA THR A 53 50.44 24.62 39.60
C THR A 53 50.60 26.14 39.69
N TRP A 54 49.98 26.82 38.71
CA TRP A 54 49.97 28.28 38.59
C TRP A 54 49.12 28.93 39.69
N THR A 55 49.67 29.92 40.40
CA THR A 55 48.95 30.78 41.34
C THR A 55 48.82 32.19 40.81
N GLY A 56 49.83 32.65 40.03
CA GLY A 56 49.90 34.00 39.46
C GLY A 56 49.99 35.08 40.50
N ALA A 57 50.55 34.75 41.66
CA ALA A 57 50.49 35.65 42.84
C ALA A 57 51.25 36.99 42.69
N GLN A 58 52.28 37.04 41.86
CA GLN A 58 53.09 38.24 41.72
C GLN A 58 52.95 38.99 40.38
N ASN A 59 53.04 38.22 39.27
CA ASN A 59 53.07 38.82 37.94
C ASN A 59 52.71 37.80 36.86
N PRO A 60 52.57 38.10 35.56
CA PRO A 60 52.22 37.14 34.54
C PRO A 60 53.31 36.14 34.13
N ASN A 61 54.58 36.32 34.59
CA ASN A 61 55.73 35.59 34.05
C ASN A 61 55.91 34.20 34.64
N TRP A 62 56.10 33.17 33.73
CA TRP A 62 56.27 31.79 34.12
C TRP A 62 57.60 31.53 34.85
N LYS A 63 58.66 32.32 34.61
CA LYS A 63 59.96 32.12 35.26
C LYS A 63 59.98 32.65 36.69
N THR A 64 58.95 33.31 37.16
CA THR A 64 58.83 33.82 38.52
C THR A 64 58.42 32.73 39.51
N ASN A 65 59.31 32.34 40.41
CA ASN A 65 59.09 31.22 41.34
C ASN A 65 57.83 31.37 42.18
N ALA A 66 57.52 32.53 42.67
CA ALA A 66 56.40 32.82 43.54
C ALA A 66 55.03 32.76 42.80
N ASN A 67 55.03 32.67 41.51
CA ASN A 67 53.80 32.43 40.71
C ASN A 67 53.34 30.94 40.65
N TRP A 68 54.14 30.06 41.26
CA TRP A 68 53.87 28.62 41.26
C TRP A 68 53.71 28.11 42.66
N LEU A 69 52.77 27.17 42.86
CA LEU A 69 52.57 26.54 44.16
C LEU A 69 53.84 25.78 44.59
N GLY A 70 54.27 26.05 45.81
CA GLY A 70 55.53 25.54 46.30
C GLY A 70 56.79 26.43 46.03
N GLY A 71 56.61 27.60 45.36
CA GLY A 71 57.68 28.59 45.20
C GLY A 71 58.82 28.15 44.27
N ALA A 72 58.53 27.30 43.27
CA ALA A 72 59.49 26.87 42.25
C ALA A 72 58.88 27.00 40.87
N ALA A 73 59.56 27.72 39.97
CA ALA A 73 59.13 27.87 38.56
C ALA A 73 59.58 26.65 37.75
N PRO A 74 58.79 26.26 36.69
CA PRO A 74 59.19 25.22 35.74
C PRO A 74 60.46 25.65 34.98
N THR A 75 61.23 24.66 34.54
CA THR A 75 62.48 24.91 33.82
C THR A 75 62.25 24.78 32.28
N GLY A 76 61.18 24.17 31.81
CA GLY A 76 60.93 23.91 30.41
C GLY A 76 61.74 22.75 29.80
N ASN A 77 62.11 21.76 30.60
CA ASN A 77 63.01 20.66 30.22
C ASN A 77 62.32 19.50 29.47
N GLY A 78 61.00 19.54 29.29
CA GLY A 78 60.22 18.60 28.53
C GLY A 78 59.55 17.47 29.34
N GLY A 79 59.90 17.31 30.61
CA GLY A 79 59.28 16.32 31.53
C GLY A 79 58.21 16.93 32.46
N GLU A 80 57.90 18.15 32.34
CA GLU A 80 57.10 18.96 33.30
C GLU A 80 55.62 19.04 32.83
N ASN A 81 54.70 18.98 33.78
CA ASN A 81 53.29 19.28 33.59
C ASN A 81 52.94 20.63 34.22
N LEU A 82 52.14 21.42 33.50
CA LEU A 82 51.65 22.70 33.98
C LEU A 82 50.16 22.64 34.24
N VAL A 83 49.70 23.15 35.37
CA VAL A 83 48.29 23.26 35.73
C VAL A 83 47.90 24.70 35.99
N PHE A 84 46.88 25.19 35.31
CA PHE A 84 46.28 26.51 35.43
C PHE A 84 44.89 26.39 36.06
N PRO A 85 44.79 26.46 37.41
CA PRO A 85 43.58 26.16 38.17
C PRO A 85 42.61 27.37 38.20
N SER A 86 41.38 27.14 38.68
CA SER A 86 40.50 28.23 39.08
C SER A 86 41.07 29.00 40.30
N GLY A 87 40.79 30.29 40.36
CA GLY A 87 41.18 31.12 41.51
C GLY A 87 42.60 31.66 41.50
N ALA A 88 43.37 31.51 40.43
CA ALA A 88 44.68 32.16 40.30
C ALA A 88 44.48 33.66 40.13
N SER A 89 45.44 34.43 40.68
CA SER A 89 45.37 35.89 40.68
C SER A 89 45.59 36.52 39.30
N ASN A 90 46.45 35.93 38.47
CA ASN A 90 46.72 36.34 37.10
C ASN A 90 46.25 35.29 36.10
N LEU A 91 45.26 35.63 35.33
CA LEU A 91 44.74 34.77 34.28
C LEU A 91 45.40 35.04 32.90
N SER A 92 46.00 36.23 32.72
CA SER A 92 46.85 36.50 31.54
C SER A 92 48.31 36.20 31.93
N THR A 93 48.86 35.18 31.25
CA THR A 93 50.20 34.66 31.62
C THR A 93 51.16 34.81 30.47
N ASN A 94 52.49 34.91 30.82
CA ASN A 94 53.57 35.14 29.87
C ASN A 94 54.69 34.09 30.05
N ASN A 95 54.78 33.17 29.07
CA ASN A 95 55.90 32.25 29.00
C ASN A 95 57.18 33.00 28.62
N ASN A 96 58.02 33.31 29.58
CA ASN A 96 59.34 33.94 29.39
C ASN A 96 60.48 32.89 29.56
N ILE A 97 60.22 31.59 29.45
CA ILE A 97 61.18 30.51 29.46
C ILE A 97 61.66 30.25 28.04
N ASN A 98 62.93 30.36 27.73
CA ASN A 98 63.48 30.17 26.40
C ASN A 98 63.49 28.68 26.03
N ASN A 99 63.14 28.35 24.77
CA ASN A 99 63.17 27.02 24.21
C ASN A 99 62.38 25.99 25.06
N SER A 100 61.30 26.42 25.70
CA SER A 100 60.59 25.60 26.68
C SER A 100 59.84 24.41 26.04
N LYS A 101 59.93 23.28 26.70
CA LYS A 101 59.24 22.05 26.40
C LYS A 101 58.44 21.63 27.61
N PHE A 102 57.14 21.30 27.43
CA PHE A 102 56.29 20.82 28.50
C PHE A 102 55.61 19.50 28.09
N ASN A 103 55.56 18.54 29.00
CA ASN A 103 54.92 17.28 28.69
C ASN A 103 53.41 17.45 28.53
N PHE A 104 52.77 18.13 29.48
CA PHE A 104 51.33 18.32 29.53
C PHE A 104 50.97 19.72 30.08
N ILE A 105 49.95 20.35 29.47
CA ILE A 105 49.37 21.58 29.96
C ILE A 105 47.88 21.35 30.26
N THR A 106 47.46 21.62 31.48
CA THR A 106 46.06 21.51 31.91
C THR A 106 45.55 22.89 32.32
N ILE A 107 44.40 23.30 31.76
CA ILE A 107 43.66 24.48 32.16
C ILE A 107 42.39 23.98 32.85
N SER A 108 42.21 24.26 34.13
CA SER A 108 40.99 23.87 34.86
C SER A 108 40.21 25.12 35.37
N GLY A 109 40.77 26.32 35.25
CA GLY A 109 40.06 27.60 35.38
C GLY A 109 39.57 28.16 34.05
N SER A 110 38.59 29.03 34.07
CA SER A 110 38.15 29.79 32.89
C SER A 110 38.71 31.18 32.80
N GLY A 111 38.77 31.75 31.60
CA GLY A 111 39.25 33.11 31.35
C GLY A 111 40.77 33.24 31.19
N TYR A 112 41.50 32.14 31.12
CA TYR A 112 42.95 32.17 30.92
C TYR A 112 43.34 32.63 29.52
N THR A 113 44.41 33.44 29.48
CA THR A 113 45.17 33.75 28.27
C THR A 113 46.63 33.32 28.48
N LEU A 114 47.04 32.23 27.86
CA LEU A 114 48.42 31.76 27.91
C LEU A 114 49.21 32.34 26.75
N GLY A 115 50.10 33.28 27.03
CA GLY A 115 50.90 33.99 26.02
C GLY A 115 52.38 33.85 26.26
N GLY A 116 53.22 34.56 25.44
CA GLY A 116 54.65 34.61 25.53
C GLY A 116 55.43 33.80 24.52
N GLY A 117 56.61 33.30 24.94
CA GLY A 117 57.50 32.50 24.10
C GLY A 117 56.91 31.17 23.55
N ALA A 118 57.45 30.71 22.46
CA ALA A 118 57.04 29.46 21.84
C ALA A 118 57.34 28.24 22.73
N ILE A 119 56.51 27.21 22.62
CA ILE A 119 56.66 25.94 23.35
C ILE A 119 56.75 24.74 22.42
N THR A 120 57.38 23.68 22.88
CA THR A 120 57.20 22.32 22.30
C THR A 120 56.35 21.50 23.25
N LEU A 121 55.22 20.96 22.74
CA LEU A 121 54.30 20.18 23.54
C LEU A 121 54.68 18.70 23.51
N GLY A 122 54.77 18.08 24.67
CA GLY A 122 55.11 16.68 24.88
C GLY A 122 53.94 15.73 24.66
N ALA A 123 54.14 14.46 25.07
CA ALA A 123 53.18 13.38 24.83
C ALA A 123 51.87 13.53 25.58
N GLY A 124 51.86 14.23 26.72
CA GLY A 124 50.65 14.50 27.50
C GLY A 124 49.61 15.37 26.76
N GLY A 125 50.09 16.32 25.92
CA GLY A 125 49.21 17.17 25.16
C GLY A 125 48.69 18.39 25.92
N LEU A 126 47.52 18.88 25.52
CA LEU A 126 46.84 20.05 26.10
C LEU A 126 45.42 19.67 26.52
N ALA A 127 45.06 19.96 27.76
CA ALA A 127 43.70 19.77 28.23
C ALA A 127 43.08 21.03 28.80
N ASP A 128 41.84 21.29 28.44
CA ASP A 128 40.96 22.26 29.07
C ASP A 128 39.80 21.53 29.75
N SER A 129 39.83 21.54 31.08
CA SER A 129 38.83 20.91 31.91
C SER A 129 37.93 21.89 32.65
N SER A 130 38.03 23.19 32.29
CA SER A 130 37.14 24.23 32.84
C SER A 130 35.68 23.89 32.59
N ILE A 131 34.80 24.23 33.53
CA ILE A 131 33.40 23.82 33.49
C ILE A 131 32.65 24.53 32.33
N ALA A 132 32.98 25.77 32.07
CA ALA A 132 32.43 26.61 30.99
C ALA A 132 33.34 27.81 30.70
N GLY A 133 33.05 28.55 29.66
CA GLY A 133 33.74 29.79 29.29
C GLY A 133 34.81 29.56 28.22
N THR A 134 35.67 30.56 28.06
CA THR A 134 36.70 30.57 27.01
C THR A 134 38.07 30.73 27.63
N ASN A 135 38.98 29.85 27.20
CA ASN A 135 40.41 29.99 27.45
C ASN A 135 41.14 30.23 26.12
N THR A 136 42.24 30.95 26.18
CA THR A 136 43.04 31.32 24.99
C THR A 136 44.49 30.87 25.15
N VAL A 137 45.03 30.25 24.11
CA VAL A 137 46.47 29.90 24.02
C VAL A 137 47.06 30.66 22.83
N ASN A 138 47.77 31.74 23.14
CA ASN A 138 48.49 32.59 22.16
C ASN A 138 49.90 32.08 21.88
N LEU A 139 50.36 31.03 22.58
CA LEU A 139 51.68 30.45 22.42
C LEU A 139 51.86 29.81 21.06
N ALA A 140 52.88 30.15 20.32
CA ALA A 140 53.31 29.35 19.20
C ALA A 140 53.73 27.97 19.71
N THR A 141 53.12 26.89 19.15
CA THR A 141 53.26 25.55 19.69
C THR A 141 53.79 24.55 18.65
N THR A 142 54.87 23.85 18.98
CA THR A 142 55.41 22.82 18.08
C THR A 142 54.94 21.43 18.48
N PHE A 143 54.33 20.70 17.50
CA PHE A 143 53.93 19.28 17.62
C PHE A 143 55.00 18.45 16.90
N ALA A 144 55.98 17.88 17.63
CA ALA A 144 56.96 16.98 17.04
C ALA A 144 56.36 15.62 16.64
N ALA A 145 55.30 15.21 17.30
CA ALA A 145 54.44 14.05 16.97
C ALA A 145 52.99 14.42 17.24
N THR A 146 52.04 13.58 16.84
CA THR A 146 50.60 13.82 17.07
C THR A 146 50.31 14.14 18.53
N ARG A 147 49.59 15.22 18.80
CA ARG A 147 49.20 15.67 20.14
C ARG A 147 47.68 15.72 20.27
N THR A 148 47.25 15.31 21.45
CA THR A 148 45.84 15.43 21.81
C THR A 148 45.56 16.75 22.47
N VAL A 149 44.53 17.44 21.96
CA VAL A 149 43.93 18.60 22.60
C VAL A 149 42.55 18.19 23.08
N THR A 150 42.42 18.12 24.40
CA THR A 150 41.15 17.72 25.05
C THR A 150 40.46 18.97 25.59
N VAL A 151 39.17 19.17 25.18
CA VAL A 151 38.29 20.13 25.83
C VAL A 151 37.14 19.35 26.42
N SER A 152 37.13 19.17 27.73
CA SER A 152 36.30 18.17 28.40
C SER A 152 34.82 18.52 28.32
N ASN A 153 34.45 19.74 28.59
CA ASN A 153 33.06 20.14 28.77
C ASN A 153 32.52 20.86 27.52
N ALA A 154 31.28 20.52 27.12
CA ALA A 154 30.63 21.07 25.93
C ALA A 154 30.50 22.63 25.93
N GLY A 155 30.31 23.22 27.12
CA GLY A 155 30.21 24.67 27.29
C GLY A 155 31.56 25.41 27.25
N THR A 156 32.67 24.68 27.09
CA THR A 156 34.03 25.26 27.09
C THR A 156 34.52 25.43 25.65
N THR A 157 35.13 26.60 25.42
CA THR A 157 35.86 26.90 24.18
C THR A 157 37.33 27.16 24.50
N LEU A 158 38.22 26.39 23.89
CA LEU A 158 39.66 26.65 23.90
C LEU A 158 40.07 27.31 22.58
N THR A 159 40.46 28.58 22.60
CA THR A 159 40.96 29.28 21.41
C THR A 159 42.46 29.12 21.33
N ILE A 160 42.98 28.53 20.28
CA ILE A 160 44.40 28.46 19.99
C ILE A 160 44.68 29.45 18.87
N SER A 161 45.16 30.64 19.25
CA SER A 161 45.53 31.73 18.33
C SER A 161 47.01 31.75 18.01
N GLY A 162 47.83 30.99 18.78
CA GLY A 162 49.24 30.79 18.41
C GLY A 162 49.36 29.75 17.26
N VAL A 163 50.39 29.93 16.42
CA VAL A 163 50.64 28.97 15.31
C VAL A 163 51.05 27.62 15.87
N ILE A 164 50.33 26.57 15.41
CA ILE A 164 50.73 25.17 15.63
C ILE A 164 51.62 24.75 14.45
N SER A 165 52.83 24.28 14.76
CA SER A 165 53.82 23.87 13.74
C SER A 165 54.37 22.45 14.00
N GLY A 166 55.19 21.92 13.08
CA GLY A 166 55.89 20.64 13.24
C GLY A 166 55.31 19.51 12.43
N ALA A 167 55.96 18.31 12.51
CA ALA A 167 55.57 17.12 11.76
C ALA A 167 54.36 16.34 12.36
N GLY A 168 54.04 16.62 13.64
CA GLY A 168 52.95 15.96 14.35
C GLY A 168 51.55 16.37 13.86
N GLY A 169 50.57 15.56 14.19
CA GLY A 169 49.14 15.85 13.94
C GLY A 169 48.44 16.41 15.14
N LEU A 170 47.17 16.74 14.95
CA LEU A 170 46.26 17.24 16.01
C LEU A 170 45.14 16.24 16.20
N THR A 171 44.98 15.71 17.41
CA THR A 171 43.81 14.95 17.81
C THR A 171 42.94 15.75 18.75
N LYS A 172 41.72 16.09 18.34
CA LYS A 172 40.70 16.72 19.19
C LYS A 172 39.92 15.67 19.96
N ALA A 173 39.91 15.81 21.27
CA ALA A 173 39.14 14.98 22.19
C ALA A 173 38.25 15.82 23.11
N GLY A 174 37.32 15.17 23.86
CA GLY A 174 36.38 15.85 24.77
C GLY A 174 35.27 16.61 24.04
N ALA A 175 34.17 16.87 24.74
CA ALA A 175 32.91 17.40 24.16
C ALA A 175 32.96 18.90 23.76
N GLY A 176 33.91 19.66 24.27
CA GLY A 176 34.01 21.10 24.03
C GLY A 176 34.60 21.49 22.67
N THR A 177 34.78 22.80 22.46
CA THR A 177 35.25 23.38 21.21
C THR A 177 36.72 23.77 21.26
N VAL A 178 37.47 23.43 20.23
CA VAL A 178 38.77 24.05 19.93
C VAL A 178 38.59 24.97 18.74
N THR A 179 38.91 26.27 18.92
CA THR A 179 38.99 27.23 17.83
C THR A 179 40.45 27.42 17.41
N LEU A 180 40.75 27.10 16.15
CA LEU A 180 42.08 27.29 15.57
C LEU A 180 42.11 28.62 14.83
N GLY A 181 42.62 29.65 15.50
CA GLY A 181 42.60 31.03 15.01
C GLY A 181 43.78 31.41 14.10
N ALA A 182 44.86 30.64 14.09
CA ALA A 182 46.06 30.91 13.29
C ALA A 182 46.11 30.12 11.98
N ALA A 183 46.91 30.58 11.04
CA ALA A 183 47.36 29.79 9.91
C ALA A 183 48.42 28.79 10.38
N ASN A 184 48.02 27.56 10.66
CA ASN A 184 48.88 26.52 11.21
C ASN A 184 49.74 25.86 10.11
N THR A 185 50.96 25.44 10.50
CA THR A 185 51.94 24.86 9.58
C THR A 185 52.29 23.40 9.90
N TYR A 186 51.59 22.76 10.86
CA TYR A 186 51.83 21.35 11.13
C TYR A 186 51.46 20.48 9.92
N THR A 187 52.20 19.37 9.73
CA THR A 187 52.05 18.54 8.54
C THR A 187 51.39 17.17 8.85
N GLY A 188 51.14 16.84 10.10
CA GLY A 188 50.46 15.61 10.50
C GLY A 188 48.94 15.59 10.22
N VAL A 189 48.28 14.52 10.55
CA VAL A 189 46.80 14.32 10.40
C VAL A 189 46.06 15.16 11.44
N THR A 190 44.93 15.75 11.02
CA THR A 190 43.95 16.31 11.96
C THR A 190 42.87 15.29 12.21
N THR A 191 42.69 14.82 13.45
CA THR A 191 41.65 13.85 13.85
C THR A 191 40.69 14.52 14.82
N ILE A 192 39.40 14.39 14.56
CA ILE A 192 38.31 14.92 15.39
C ILE A 192 37.53 13.75 15.97
N ASN A 193 37.90 13.30 17.17
CA ASN A 193 37.26 12.15 17.82
C ASN A 193 35.98 12.54 18.56
N ALA A 194 35.93 13.76 19.12
CA ALA A 194 34.75 14.25 19.83
C ALA A 194 34.76 15.78 19.89
N GLY A 195 33.59 16.38 20.17
CA GLY A 195 33.41 17.81 20.24
C GLY A 195 33.64 18.51 18.90
N THR A 196 34.16 19.76 18.94
CA THR A 196 34.22 20.61 17.74
C THR A 196 35.62 21.14 17.51
N ILE A 197 36.11 21.10 16.27
CA ILE A 197 37.15 22.00 15.78
C ILE A 197 36.50 23.12 14.98
N ALA A 198 36.72 24.37 15.33
CA ALA A 198 36.23 25.56 14.63
C ALA A 198 37.38 26.24 13.87
N VAL A 199 37.17 26.52 12.57
CA VAL A 199 38.16 27.18 11.70
C VAL A 199 37.50 28.21 10.79
N ALA A 200 38.23 29.26 10.45
CA ALA A 200 37.83 30.31 9.51
C ALA A 200 38.46 30.14 8.11
N ALA A 201 39.45 29.28 7.97
CA ALA A 201 40.15 29.01 6.71
C ALA A 201 40.78 27.61 6.70
N ASP A 202 41.11 27.10 5.52
CA ASP A 202 41.79 25.82 5.33
C ASP A 202 43.13 25.72 6.08
N ALA A 203 43.90 26.85 6.09
CA ALA A 203 45.16 26.93 6.80
C ALA A 203 45.02 26.68 8.32
N GLY A 204 43.87 26.85 8.93
CA GLY A 204 43.62 26.49 10.33
C GLY A 204 43.87 25.00 10.61
N LEU A 205 43.74 24.14 9.63
CA LEU A 205 43.96 22.69 9.73
C LEU A 205 45.39 22.24 9.38
N GLY A 206 46.36 23.12 9.47
CA GLY A 206 47.77 22.89 9.10
C GLY A 206 48.02 22.93 7.60
N THR A 207 49.24 22.58 7.18
CA THR A 207 49.64 22.60 5.76
C THR A 207 48.81 21.61 4.93
N ALA A 208 48.19 22.11 3.85
CA ALA A 208 47.55 21.25 2.88
C ALA A 208 48.57 20.33 2.15
N PRO A 209 48.30 19.04 1.95
CA PRO A 209 49.23 18.18 1.25
C PRO A 209 49.30 18.56 -0.24
N ALA A 210 50.52 18.41 -0.82
CA ALA A 210 50.74 18.68 -2.24
C ALA A 210 50.04 17.71 -3.17
N VAL A 211 49.79 16.48 -2.71
CA VAL A 211 49.07 15.42 -3.42
C VAL A 211 47.91 14.92 -2.58
N ALA A 212 46.91 14.31 -3.27
CA ALA A 212 45.73 13.74 -2.58
C ALA A 212 46.18 12.72 -1.53
N THR A 213 45.89 13.02 -0.27
CA THR A 213 46.30 12.25 0.90
C THR A 213 45.07 11.77 1.65
N PRO A 214 44.69 10.49 1.53
CA PRO A 214 43.55 9.94 2.25
C PRO A 214 43.70 10.10 3.79
N GLY A 215 42.61 10.45 4.45
CA GLY A 215 42.58 10.57 5.90
C GLY A 215 43.37 11.72 6.48
N LYS A 216 43.78 12.71 5.69
CA LYS A 216 44.46 13.90 6.19
C LYS A 216 43.59 14.70 7.16
N LEU A 217 42.31 14.66 6.99
CA LEU A 217 41.29 15.06 7.97
C LEU A 217 40.43 13.80 8.32
N THR A 218 40.42 13.39 9.56
CA THR A 218 39.74 12.19 10.02
C THR A 218 38.66 12.54 11.03
N PHE A 219 37.47 11.99 10.85
CA PHE A 219 36.37 12.07 11.82
C PHE A 219 36.22 10.75 12.55
N GLY A 220 36.43 10.79 13.87
CA GLY A 220 36.17 9.63 14.75
C GLY A 220 34.88 9.79 15.55
N GLY A 221 34.08 10.84 15.30
CA GLY A 221 32.84 11.13 16.02
C GLY A 221 32.61 12.66 16.26
N GLY A 222 33.52 13.51 15.84
CA GLY A 222 33.47 14.96 16.11
C GLY A 222 32.95 15.81 14.96
N THR A 223 33.01 17.13 15.18
CA THR A 223 32.49 18.18 14.30
C THR A 223 33.60 19.08 13.78
N LEU A 224 33.67 19.29 12.49
CA LEU A 224 34.35 20.43 11.89
C LEU A 224 33.35 21.57 11.73
N ARG A 225 33.55 22.69 12.42
CA ARG A 225 32.74 23.89 12.25
C ARG A 225 33.51 24.96 11.47
N THR A 226 32.90 25.46 10.38
CA THR A 226 33.47 26.57 9.60
C THR A 226 32.80 27.87 10.01
N THR A 227 33.62 28.88 10.35
CA THR A 227 33.15 30.19 10.83
C THR A 227 33.16 31.26 9.77
N ALA A 228 33.74 31.00 8.62
CA ALA A 228 33.78 31.84 7.42
C ALA A 228 33.65 31.01 6.16
N SER A 229 33.45 31.64 5.01
CA SER A 229 33.46 30.99 3.70
C SER A 229 34.86 30.72 3.22
N PHE A 230 35.16 29.46 2.83
CA PHE A 230 36.44 29.10 2.20
C PHE A 230 36.32 27.78 1.43
N THR A 231 37.38 27.51 0.64
CA THR A 231 37.54 26.20 -0.01
C THR A 231 38.51 25.35 0.80
N LEU A 232 38.08 24.19 1.24
CA LEU A 232 38.91 23.15 1.85
C LEU A 232 39.75 22.49 0.74
N ALA A 233 41.07 22.44 0.95
CA ALA A 233 41.97 21.88 -0.06
C ALA A 233 41.59 20.45 -0.47
N ALA A 234 41.36 20.19 -1.74
CA ALA A 234 40.92 18.90 -2.27
C ALA A 234 41.88 17.75 -1.92
N ASN A 235 43.18 18.06 -1.80
CA ASN A 235 44.19 17.07 -1.42
C ASN A 235 44.13 16.60 0.04
N ARG A 236 43.32 17.27 0.92
CA ARG A 236 43.01 16.77 2.26
C ARG A 236 41.91 15.69 2.19
N GLY A 237 42.23 14.47 1.80
CA GLY A 237 41.25 13.41 1.84
C GLY A 237 40.58 13.28 3.23
N ILE A 238 39.22 13.24 3.26
CA ILE A 238 38.45 13.06 4.47
C ILE A 238 38.18 11.57 4.72
N ALA A 239 38.49 11.11 5.95
CA ALA A 239 38.16 9.75 6.38
C ALA A 239 37.08 9.78 7.47
N LEU A 240 36.02 9.03 7.29
CA LEU A 240 34.96 8.80 8.28
C LEU A 240 35.23 7.47 8.98
N THR A 241 36.01 7.48 10.05
CA THR A 241 36.26 6.30 10.92
C THR A 241 35.22 6.19 12.02
N GLY A 242 34.51 7.28 12.30
CA GLY A 242 33.30 7.41 13.10
C GLY A 242 32.39 8.44 12.45
N ALA A 243 31.21 8.70 13.02
CA ALA A 243 30.27 9.68 12.49
C ALA A 243 30.92 11.08 12.36
N GLY A 244 30.97 11.61 11.15
CA GLY A 244 31.56 12.91 10.86
C GLY A 244 30.49 13.98 10.70
N THR A 245 30.66 15.13 11.39
CA THR A 245 29.80 16.30 11.21
C THR A 245 30.56 17.45 10.61
N ILE A 246 30.02 18.03 9.54
CA ILE A 246 30.48 19.30 8.97
C ILE A 246 29.41 20.35 9.23
N SER A 247 29.71 21.34 10.09
CA SER A 247 28.81 22.41 10.49
C SER A 247 29.27 23.74 9.88
N THR A 248 28.41 24.37 9.08
CA THR A 248 28.70 25.67 8.47
C THR A 248 27.87 26.76 9.15
N ASN A 249 28.52 27.84 9.58
CA ASN A 249 27.85 28.97 10.22
C ASN A 249 26.85 29.66 9.26
N PRO A 250 25.86 30.40 9.79
CA PRO A 250 24.93 31.18 8.97
C PRO A 250 25.64 32.05 7.96
N GLY A 251 25.16 32.06 6.70
CA GLY A 251 25.72 32.92 5.63
C GLY A 251 27.10 32.50 5.12
N THR A 252 27.68 31.38 5.61
CA THR A 252 28.97 30.89 5.15
C THR A 252 28.84 29.68 4.23
N THR A 253 29.83 29.53 3.34
CA THR A 253 29.93 28.40 2.41
C THR A 253 31.27 27.70 2.57
N LEU A 254 31.23 26.40 2.84
CA LEU A 254 32.39 25.52 2.69
C LEU A 254 32.33 24.80 1.37
N THR A 255 33.34 24.96 0.51
CA THR A 255 33.48 24.20 -0.72
C THR A 255 34.53 23.12 -0.53
N TYR A 256 34.20 21.87 -0.90
CA TYR A 256 35.12 20.75 -0.82
C TYR A 256 35.03 19.86 -2.08
N GLY A 257 36.15 19.81 -2.82
CA GLY A 257 36.28 19.02 -4.03
C GLY A 257 37.09 17.73 -3.88
N GLY A 258 37.58 17.43 -2.67
CA GLY A 258 38.31 16.20 -2.38
C GLY A 258 37.39 15.02 -2.09
N ILE A 259 37.99 13.86 -1.82
CA ILE A 259 37.25 12.61 -1.57
C ILE A 259 36.94 12.46 -0.08
N ILE A 260 35.68 12.20 0.24
CA ILE A 260 35.19 11.71 1.53
C ILE A 260 35.04 10.19 1.42
N ALA A 261 35.72 9.44 2.29
CA ALA A 261 35.71 7.99 2.30
C ALA A 261 35.48 7.43 3.72
N GLY A 262 35.12 6.15 3.83
CA GLY A 262 34.92 5.44 5.10
C GLY A 262 33.53 4.80 5.21
N ALA A 263 33.31 4.05 6.28
CA ALA A 263 32.05 3.32 6.46
C ALA A 263 31.02 4.07 7.32
N SER A 264 31.40 5.17 7.93
CA SER A 264 30.57 5.90 8.88
C SER A 264 29.75 7.02 8.22
N PRO A 265 28.67 7.49 8.90
CA PRO A 265 27.78 8.52 8.33
C PRO A 265 28.42 9.91 8.28
N LEU A 266 27.96 10.71 7.32
CA LEU A 266 28.25 12.14 7.19
C LEU A 266 27.01 12.96 7.55
N THR A 267 27.19 13.94 8.46
CA THR A 267 26.15 14.92 8.79
C THR A 267 26.55 16.30 8.31
N LYS A 268 25.72 16.94 7.50
CA LYS A 268 25.74 18.39 7.24
C LYS A 268 24.91 19.09 8.31
N ALA A 269 25.53 19.91 9.12
CA ALA A 269 24.89 20.71 10.17
C ALA A 269 25.16 22.22 9.99
N GLY A 270 24.51 23.03 10.83
CA GLY A 270 24.59 24.52 10.75
C GLY A 270 23.86 25.07 9.51
N THR A 271 23.41 26.31 9.57
CA THR A 271 22.50 26.89 8.58
C THR A 271 23.16 27.44 7.31
N GLY A 272 24.50 27.39 7.23
CA GLY A 272 25.25 27.76 6.00
C GLY A 272 25.23 26.63 4.96
N THR A 273 26.05 26.77 3.92
CA THR A 273 26.12 25.85 2.78
C THR A 273 27.40 25.01 2.82
N LEU A 274 27.25 23.70 2.51
CA LEU A 274 28.35 22.80 2.17
C LEU A 274 28.23 22.41 0.70
N ILE A 275 29.24 22.73 -0.12
CA ILE A 275 29.31 22.27 -1.51
C ILE A 275 30.28 21.08 -1.57
N VAL A 276 29.82 19.95 -2.12
CA VAL A 276 30.64 18.76 -2.34
C VAL A 276 30.72 18.44 -3.84
N SER A 277 31.95 18.25 -4.35
CA SER A 277 32.17 17.93 -5.78
C SER A 277 33.12 16.75 -6.02
N GLY A 278 33.71 16.18 -4.94
CA GLY A 278 34.55 15.00 -5.05
C GLY A 278 33.76 13.74 -5.38
N ALA A 279 34.40 12.77 -6.03
CA ALA A 279 33.84 11.42 -6.21
C ALA A 279 33.91 10.66 -4.87
N ASN A 280 32.96 10.94 -3.99
CA ASN A 280 32.94 10.42 -2.63
C ASN A 280 32.63 8.93 -2.60
N THR A 281 33.28 8.21 -1.68
CA THR A 281 33.19 6.73 -1.58
C THR A 281 32.79 6.23 -0.20
N TYR A 282 32.34 7.12 0.70
CA TYR A 282 31.81 6.68 1.99
C TYR A 282 30.52 5.86 1.81
N THR A 283 30.35 4.86 2.66
CA THR A 283 29.19 3.95 2.57
C THR A 283 28.11 4.21 3.64
N GLY A 284 28.39 5.12 4.58
CA GLY A 284 27.44 5.52 5.60
C GLY A 284 26.33 6.43 5.05
N ALA A 285 25.31 6.67 5.87
CA ALA A 285 24.23 7.58 5.54
C ALA A 285 24.69 9.05 5.47
N THR A 286 23.98 9.85 4.68
CA THR A 286 24.12 11.31 4.61
C THR A 286 22.93 11.97 5.29
N ALA A 287 23.17 12.70 6.38
CA ALA A 287 22.13 13.47 7.07
C ALA A 287 22.33 14.96 6.81
N ILE A 288 21.30 15.63 6.29
CA ILE A 288 21.26 17.09 6.14
C ILE A 288 20.35 17.60 7.25
N SER A 289 20.96 17.94 8.40
CA SER A 289 20.20 18.30 9.59
C SER A 289 19.83 19.79 9.64
N ALA A 290 20.59 20.64 8.96
CA ALA A 290 20.30 22.06 8.82
C ALA A 290 21.08 22.69 7.66
N GLY A 291 20.60 23.82 7.14
CA GLY A 291 21.21 24.57 6.04
C GLY A 291 21.18 23.80 4.72
N THR A 292 22.16 24.02 3.88
CA THR A 292 22.17 23.45 2.51
C THR A 292 23.36 22.54 2.30
N LEU A 293 23.09 21.30 1.86
CA LEU A 293 24.06 20.47 1.14
C LEU A 293 23.85 20.70 -0.35
N GLN A 294 24.88 21.19 -1.04
CA GLN A 294 24.80 21.52 -2.45
C GLN A 294 25.78 20.66 -3.25
N LEU A 295 25.34 20.14 -4.39
CA LEU A 295 26.23 19.42 -5.28
C LEU A 295 27.12 20.38 -6.07
N GLY A 296 28.35 19.98 -6.29
CA GLY A 296 29.29 20.64 -7.17
C GLY A 296 29.73 19.81 -8.35
N ALA A 297 29.23 18.57 -8.43
CA ALA A 297 29.43 17.63 -9.53
C ALA A 297 28.32 16.56 -9.51
N THR A 298 28.15 15.85 -10.62
CA THR A 298 27.28 14.69 -10.74
C THR A 298 27.79 13.54 -9.84
N ASN A 299 26.88 12.86 -9.15
CA ASN A 299 27.15 11.74 -8.24
C ASN A 299 28.14 12.09 -7.11
N ALA A 300 28.02 13.30 -6.57
CA ALA A 300 28.84 13.74 -5.45
C ALA A 300 28.41 13.12 -4.11
N VAL A 301 27.17 12.65 -3.97
CA VAL A 301 26.73 11.79 -2.88
C VAL A 301 26.82 10.35 -3.34
N PRO A 302 27.42 9.40 -2.57
CA PRO A 302 27.53 8.02 -3.02
C PRO A 302 26.17 7.37 -3.25
N SER A 303 26.03 6.61 -4.34
CA SER A 303 24.78 5.98 -4.78
C SER A 303 24.17 4.96 -3.79
N GLY A 304 24.97 4.44 -2.88
CA GLY A 304 24.50 3.58 -1.77
C GLY A 304 24.07 4.34 -0.51
N SER A 305 24.39 5.65 -0.41
CA SER A 305 24.15 6.44 0.81
C SER A 305 22.66 6.75 0.97
N ALA A 306 22.09 6.39 2.11
CA ALA A 306 20.75 6.82 2.51
C ALA A 306 20.77 8.32 2.85
N VAL A 307 20.01 9.14 2.14
CA VAL A 307 19.94 10.58 2.36
C VAL A 307 18.70 10.94 3.16
N THR A 308 18.92 11.63 4.28
CA THR A 308 17.83 12.22 5.08
C THR A 308 17.94 13.74 5.08
N VAL A 309 16.89 14.42 4.65
CA VAL A 309 16.78 15.88 4.63
C VAL A 309 15.82 16.30 5.74
N SER A 310 16.34 16.88 6.82
CA SER A 310 15.52 17.32 7.95
C SER A 310 14.64 18.52 7.58
N GLY A 311 13.53 18.73 8.29
CA GLY A 311 12.69 19.90 8.10
C GLY A 311 13.49 21.21 8.18
N GLY A 312 13.32 22.08 7.19
CA GLY A 312 14.09 23.33 7.03
C GLY A 312 15.48 23.19 6.44
N ALA A 313 15.98 21.95 6.23
CA ALA A 313 17.23 21.71 5.51
C ALA A 313 16.98 21.56 3.99
N ILE A 314 18.02 21.78 3.20
CA ILE A 314 17.94 21.77 1.73
C ILE A 314 19.00 20.83 1.16
N PHE A 315 18.58 19.95 0.29
CA PHE A 315 19.43 19.21 -0.63
C PHE A 315 19.33 19.86 -2.01
N ASP A 316 20.36 20.60 -2.41
CA ASP A 316 20.40 21.35 -3.66
C ASP A 316 21.25 20.63 -4.71
N LEU A 317 20.58 20.13 -5.74
CA LEU A 317 21.22 19.43 -6.86
C LEU A 317 22.05 20.39 -7.75
N ARG A 318 21.78 21.69 -7.74
CA ARG A 318 22.57 22.75 -8.41
C ARG A 318 22.96 22.45 -9.86
N GLY A 319 22.04 21.90 -10.65
CA GLY A 319 22.27 21.57 -12.08
C GLY A 319 23.01 20.24 -12.30
N PHE A 320 23.22 19.43 -11.25
CA PHE A 320 23.87 18.11 -11.34
C PHE A 320 22.88 17.00 -10.96
N SER A 321 22.80 15.97 -11.77
CA SER A 321 22.07 14.76 -11.41
C SER A 321 22.83 13.94 -10.39
N ASP A 322 22.11 13.28 -9.50
CA ASP A 322 22.71 12.43 -8.47
C ASP A 322 21.90 11.13 -8.27
N ALA A 323 22.60 10.06 -7.92
CA ALA A 323 22.01 8.79 -7.54
C ALA A 323 22.30 8.52 -6.06
N ILE A 324 21.27 8.30 -5.26
CA ILE A 324 21.37 8.08 -3.81
C ILE A 324 20.75 6.73 -3.42
N GLY A 325 21.17 6.19 -2.28
CA GLY A 325 20.66 4.92 -1.77
C GLY A 325 19.17 4.97 -1.47
N SER A 326 18.70 5.97 -0.75
CA SER A 326 17.29 6.25 -0.47
C SER A 326 17.11 7.72 -0.09
N LEU A 327 15.87 8.22 -0.20
CA LEU A 327 15.49 9.59 0.19
C LEU A 327 14.50 9.54 1.35
N ALA A 328 14.75 10.32 2.41
CA ALA A 328 13.85 10.44 3.55
C ALA A 328 13.83 11.86 4.12
N GLY A 329 12.85 12.15 4.99
CA GLY A 329 12.77 13.38 5.77
C GLY A 329 11.75 14.38 5.28
N ALA A 330 11.72 15.55 5.94
CA ALA A 330 10.71 16.60 5.75
C ALA A 330 11.29 17.92 5.18
N GLY A 331 12.52 17.88 4.69
CA GLY A 331 13.19 19.06 4.13
C GLY A 331 12.88 19.30 2.66
N THR A 332 13.73 20.07 2.00
CA THR A 332 13.54 20.45 0.60
C THR A 332 14.59 19.81 -0.30
N VAL A 333 14.17 19.26 -1.44
CA VAL A 333 15.02 18.91 -2.58
C VAL A 333 14.77 19.90 -3.71
N THR A 334 15.84 20.50 -4.27
CA THR A 334 15.72 21.51 -5.32
C THR A 334 16.94 21.51 -6.26
N SER A 335 16.91 22.33 -7.32
CA SER A 335 18.07 22.60 -8.17
C SER A 335 18.27 24.13 -8.32
N GLY A 336 19.23 24.68 -7.59
CA GLY A 336 19.51 26.11 -7.58
C GLY A 336 20.18 26.66 -8.83
N ALA A 337 20.62 25.81 -9.77
CA ALA A 337 21.17 26.24 -11.06
C ALA A 337 20.30 25.71 -12.23
N ALA A 338 20.34 26.41 -13.34
CA ALA A 338 19.58 26.07 -14.55
C ALA A 338 19.99 24.71 -15.13
N GLY A 339 19.07 24.08 -15.83
CA GLY A 339 19.23 22.76 -16.45
C GLY A 339 18.24 21.73 -15.88
N ALA A 340 18.05 20.65 -16.62
CA ALA A 340 17.25 19.52 -16.16
C ALA A 340 18.15 18.54 -15.39
N VAL A 341 17.72 18.14 -14.21
CA VAL A 341 18.47 17.21 -13.35
C VAL A 341 17.55 16.07 -12.89
N VAL A 342 18.14 14.91 -12.70
CA VAL A 342 17.45 13.73 -12.20
C VAL A 342 18.01 13.35 -10.82
N LEU A 343 17.15 13.28 -9.83
CA LEU A 343 17.46 12.59 -8.59
C LEU A 343 17.01 11.13 -8.72
N THR A 344 17.95 10.20 -8.69
CA THR A 344 17.68 8.77 -8.65
C THR A 344 17.74 8.29 -7.20
N ALA A 345 16.66 7.68 -6.69
CA ALA A 345 16.57 7.21 -5.31
C ALA A 345 16.09 5.75 -5.24
N GLY A 346 16.70 4.96 -4.36
CA GLY A 346 16.29 3.58 -4.08
C GLY A 346 17.41 2.55 -4.26
N GLY A 347 18.64 2.96 -4.57
CA GLY A 347 19.76 2.05 -4.87
C GLY A 347 20.12 1.08 -3.73
N ASN A 348 19.75 1.37 -2.49
CA ASN A 348 19.98 0.51 -1.31
C ASN A 348 18.78 -0.40 -0.97
N ASN A 349 17.71 -0.40 -1.77
CA ASN A 349 16.49 -1.20 -1.60
C ASN A 349 15.70 -0.92 -0.29
N SER A 350 16.00 0.14 0.43
CA SER A 350 15.27 0.50 1.65
C SER A 350 13.93 1.14 1.34
N SER A 351 12.93 0.86 2.19
CA SER A 351 11.66 1.58 2.18
C SER A 351 11.76 2.82 3.05
N THR A 352 11.38 3.98 2.51
CA THR A 352 11.52 5.29 3.17
C THR A 352 10.37 6.22 2.84
N THR A 353 10.14 7.20 3.72
CA THR A 353 9.15 8.26 3.52
C THR A 353 9.84 9.61 3.37
N PHE A 354 9.51 10.31 2.29
CA PHE A 354 9.85 11.72 2.10
C PHE A 354 8.57 12.55 2.23
N SER A 355 8.45 13.24 3.36
CA SER A 355 7.33 14.14 3.66
C SER A 355 7.64 15.61 3.36
N GLY A 356 8.83 15.87 2.88
CA GLY A 356 9.29 17.20 2.48
C GLY A 356 8.79 17.63 1.12
N VAL A 357 9.39 18.67 0.57
CA VAL A 357 9.02 19.24 -0.73
C VAL A 357 10.14 18.99 -1.73
N MET A 358 9.81 18.33 -2.84
CA MET A 358 10.63 18.31 -4.04
C MET A 358 10.11 19.36 -5.01
N GLN A 359 10.96 20.29 -5.42
CA GLN A 359 10.58 21.44 -6.24
C GLN A 359 11.64 21.80 -7.26
N ASN A 360 11.23 22.49 -8.30
CA ASN A 360 12.18 23.22 -9.14
C ASN A 360 12.81 24.35 -8.35
N GLY A 361 14.02 24.73 -8.75
CA GLY A 361 14.62 26.01 -8.43
C GLY A 361 14.80 26.78 -9.73
N SER A 362 16.05 27.18 -10.06
CA SER A 362 16.39 27.63 -11.42
C SER A 362 16.43 26.48 -12.42
N GLY A 363 16.65 25.25 -11.97
CA GLY A 363 16.64 24.04 -12.80
C GLY A 363 15.39 23.20 -12.60
N ILE A 364 15.11 22.32 -13.56
CA ILE A 364 13.98 21.38 -13.55
C ILE A 364 14.44 20.10 -12.85
N VAL A 365 13.74 19.70 -11.78
CA VAL A 365 13.99 18.48 -11.05
C VAL A 365 13.09 17.35 -11.58
N ALA A 366 13.67 16.20 -11.86
CA ALA A 366 13.00 14.94 -12.21
C ALA A 366 13.34 13.87 -11.15
N LEU A 367 12.48 12.87 -11.00
CA LEU A 367 12.65 11.78 -10.05
C LEU A 367 12.72 10.44 -10.77
N THR A 368 13.72 9.62 -10.43
CA THR A 368 13.73 8.21 -10.80
C THR A 368 13.75 7.35 -9.53
N LYS A 369 12.70 6.56 -9.32
CA LYS A 369 12.64 5.55 -8.26
C LYS A 369 13.21 4.23 -8.77
N THR A 370 14.26 3.74 -8.11
CA THR A 370 14.92 2.47 -8.41
C THR A 370 14.89 1.53 -7.20
N GLY A 371 15.46 0.31 -7.35
CA GLY A 371 15.52 -0.67 -6.27
C GLY A 371 14.16 -1.19 -5.82
N THR A 372 14.15 -2.27 -5.03
CA THR A 372 12.95 -3.03 -4.68
C THR A 372 12.12 -2.44 -3.55
N GLY A 373 12.68 -1.50 -2.76
CA GLY A 373 11.97 -0.85 -1.64
C GLY A 373 10.88 0.10 -2.10
N THR A 374 10.12 0.60 -1.13
CA THR A 374 9.07 1.62 -1.32
C THR A 374 9.63 3.02 -1.04
N LEU A 375 9.39 3.96 -1.93
CA LEU A 375 9.52 5.39 -1.64
C LEU A 375 8.13 5.99 -1.50
N THR A 376 7.77 6.37 -0.27
CA THR A 376 6.51 7.08 0.00
C THR A 376 6.72 8.58 -0.14
N LEU A 377 5.91 9.22 -0.97
CA LEU A 377 5.85 10.67 -1.14
C LEU A 377 4.57 11.20 -0.48
N SER A 378 4.70 11.78 0.71
CA SER A 378 3.56 12.37 1.44
C SER A 378 3.55 13.90 1.41
N GLY A 379 4.60 14.53 0.92
CA GLY A 379 4.69 15.97 0.76
C GLY A 379 4.00 16.50 -0.51
N SER A 380 3.66 17.78 -0.50
CA SER A 380 3.15 18.50 -1.67
C SER A 380 4.32 18.94 -2.54
N ASN A 381 4.58 18.22 -3.62
CA ASN A 381 5.68 18.48 -4.53
C ASN A 381 5.27 19.40 -5.68
N THR A 382 6.24 20.15 -6.22
CA THR A 382 6.01 21.13 -7.32
C THR A 382 7.05 21.01 -8.44
N TYR A 383 7.91 19.99 -8.41
CA TYR A 383 8.84 19.75 -9.51
C TYR A 383 8.09 19.42 -10.81
N SER A 384 8.64 19.82 -11.96
CA SER A 384 7.99 19.63 -13.27
C SER A 384 8.75 18.69 -14.21
N GLY A 385 9.82 18.08 -13.77
CA GLY A 385 10.49 17.02 -14.51
C GLY A 385 9.75 15.69 -14.41
N ALA A 386 10.04 14.76 -15.32
CA ALA A 386 9.39 13.46 -15.36
C ALA A 386 9.64 12.63 -14.09
N THR A 387 8.64 11.84 -13.72
CA THR A 387 8.78 10.80 -12.70
C THR A 387 8.88 9.43 -13.35
N THR A 388 9.91 8.67 -13.04
CA THR A 388 10.10 7.30 -13.55
C THR A 388 10.13 6.31 -12.39
N VAL A 389 9.22 5.36 -12.37
CA VAL A 389 9.23 4.23 -11.43
C VAL A 389 9.85 3.04 -12.15
N SER A 390 11.17 2.89 -12.04
CA SER A 390 11.94 1.85 -12.74
C SER A 390 11.85 0.49 -12.05
N ALA A 391 11.74 0.48 -10.71
CA ALA A 391 11.61 -0.75 -9.92
C ALA A 391 11.03 -0.45 -8.52
N GLY A 392 10.50 -1.49 -7.87
CA GLY A 392 9.87 -1.38 -6.54
C GLY A 392 8.60 -0.55 -6.58
N VAL A 393 8.36 0.18 -5.52
CA VAL A 393 7.11 0.92 -5.32
C VAL A 393 7.39 2.41 -5.16
N LEU A 394 6.64 3.23 -5.88
CA LEU A 394 6.43 4.64 -5.55
C LEU A 394 5.02 4.79 -4.96
N ASP A 395 4.97 5.17 -3.69
CA ASP A 395 3.73 5.29 -2.94
C ASP A 395 3.32 6.76 -2.79
N VAL A 396 2.09 7.07 -3.18
CA VAL A 396 1.51 8.42 -3.28
C VAL A 396 0.54 8.63 -2.14
N GLN A 397 0.83 9.60 -1.27
CA GLN A 397 -0.01 9.96 -0.13
C GLN A 397 -0.47 11.44 -0.15
N ASN A 398 -0.26 12.13 -1.26
CA ASN A 398 -0.68 13.52 -1.46
C ASN A 398 -1.13 13.74 -2.91
N ASN A 399 -2.07 14.63 -3.14
CA ASN A 399 -2.61 14.93 -4.48
C ASN A 399 -1.54 15.37 -5.47
N THR A 400 -0.54 16.09 -5.01
CA THR A 400 0.57 16.63 -5.81
C THR A 400 1.90 15.93 -5.51
N ALA A 401 1.87 14.71 -4.94
CA ALA A 401 3.09 13.97 -4.59
C ALA A 401 4.01 13.75 -5.81
N LEU A 402 3.47 13.65 -7.00
CA LEU A 402 4.20 13.45 -8.26
C LEU A 402 4.66 14.75 -8.94
N GLY A 403 4.46 15.89 -8.28
CA GLY A 403 4.84 17.20 -8.80
C GLY A 403 3.79 17.84 -9.68
N ALA A 404 4.23 18.65 -10.64
CA ALA A 404 3.37 19.32 -11.60
C ALA A 404 3.01 18.38 -12.78
N THR A 405 1.79 18.42 -13.23
CA THR A 405 1.27 17.55 -14.31
C THR A 405 2.01 17.64 -15.66
N ALA A 406 2.86 18.63 -15.83
CA ALA A 406 3.74 18.74 -17.01
C ALA A 406 4.83 17.67 -17.07
N GLY A 407 5.14 17.06 -15.94
CA GLY A 407 6.23 16.08 -15.81
C GLY A 407 5.76 14.62 -15.84
N ALA A 408 4.97 14.19 -16.77
CA ALA A 408 4.34 12.86 -16.82
C ALA A 408 5.10 11.72 -16.10
N THR A 409 4.35 10.80 -15.52
CA THR A 409 4.90 9.64 -14.79
C THR A 409 4.95 8.40 -15.68
N THR A 410 6.05 7.64 -15.63
CA THR A 410 6.18 6.34 -16.31
C THR A 410 6.44 5.24 -15.28
N VAL A 411 5.64 4.18 -15.32
CA VAL A 411 5.81 2.97 -14.51
C VAL A 411 6.35 1.86 -15.41
N ALA A 412 7.54 1.36 -15.09
CA ALA A 412 8.16 0.27 -15.83
C ALA A 412 7.51 -1.10 -15.50
N GLY A 413 7.69 -2.06 -16.40
CA GLY A 413 7.21 -3.43 -16.15
C GLY A 413 7.83 -4.02 -14.88
N GLY A 414 7.01 -4.56 -13.99
CA GLY A 414 7.42 -5.09 -12.69
C GLY A 414 7.59 -4.06 -11.58
N ALA A 415 7.37 -2.76 -11.85
CA ALA A 415 7.26 -1.71 -10.85
C ALA A 415 5.80 -1.38 -10.53
N ALA A 416 5.55 -0.68 -9.43
CA ALA A 416 4.21 -0.26 -9.05
C ALA A 416 4.16 1.21 -8.59
N LEU A 417 3.14 1.91 -9.05
CA LEU A 417 2.69 3.19 -8.52
C LEU A 417 1.48 2.92 -7.64
N GLN A 418 1.56 3.27 -6.35
CA GLN A 418 0.50 3.00 -5.38
C GLN A 418 -0.18 4.28 -4.93
N LEU A 419 -1.47 4.17 -4.62
CA LEU A 419 -2.26 5.18 -3.93
C LEU A 419 -2.55 4.67 -2.52
N ASP A 420 -2.00 5.33 -1.52
CA ASP A 420 -2.17 5.02 -0.09
C ASP A 420 -2.61 6.27 0.67
N GLY A 421 -3.86 6.65 0.51
CA GLY A 421 -4.47 7.79 1.16
C GLY A 421 -5.99 7.70 1.14
N SER A 422 -6.64 8.73 1.63
CA SER A 422 -8.10 8.85 1.61
C SER A 422 -8.50 10.15 0.92
N GLY A 423 -9.35 10.06 -0.10
CA GLY A 423 -9.81 11.21 -0.86
C GLY A 423 -8.75 11.84 -1.76
N LEU A 424 -7.71 11.08 -2.14
CA LEU A 424 -6.72 11.58 -3.09
C LEU A 424 -7.36 11.85 -4.45
N VAL A 425 -6.96 12.97 -5.06
CA VAL A 425 -7.26 13.32 -6.45
C VAL A 425 -5.95 13.61 -7.16
N VAL A 426 -5.42 12.60 -7.86
CA VAL A 426 -4.14 12.68 -8.56
C VAL A 426 -4.38 12.99 -10.04
N ALA A 427 -3.90 14.14 -10.50
CA ALA A 427 -4.14 14.62 -11.87
C ALA A 427 -2.98 14.31 -12.84
N GLU A 428 -1.99 13.58 -12.40
CA GLU A 428 -0.77 13.29 -13.14
C GLU A 428 -1.03 12.35 -14.33
N PRO A 429 -0.61 12.69 -15.57
CA PRO A 429 -0.61 11.76 -16.68
C PRO A 429 0.38 10.61 -16.42
N VAL A 430 -0.06 9.36 -16.71
CA VAL A 430 0.77 8.18 -16.45
C VAL A 430 0.84 7.23 -17.64
N THR A 431 2.04 6.72 -17.91
CA THR A 431 2.24 5.57 -18.80
C THR A 431 2.49 4.33 -17.96
N LEU A 432 1.64 3.31 -18.15
CA LEU A 432 1.71 2.04 -17.42
C LEU A 432 2.30 0.93 -18.28
N ASN A 433 3.24 0.17 -17.71
CA ASN A 433 3.78 -1.03 -18.33
C ASN A 433 3.69 -2.22 -17.36
N GLY A 434 3.25 -3.36 -17.87
CA GLY A 434 3.19 -4.62 -17.14
C GLY A 434 2.11 -4.67 -16.07
N THR A 435 2.12 -5.75 -15.31
CA THR A 435 1.11 -6.07 -14.31
C THR A 435 1.47 -5.63 -12.89
N GLY A 436 2.57 -4.87 -12.74
CA GLY A 436 3.07 -4.48 -11.43
C GLY A 436 3.84 -5.60 -10.71
N ILE A 437 4.16 -5.37 -9.44
CA ILE A 437 4.85 -6.35 -8.59
C ILE A 437 3.91 -7.51 -8.29
N ALA A 438 4.36 -8.72 -8.58
CA ALA A 438 3.61 -9.96 -8.38
C ALA A 438 2.18 -9.94 -8.97
N GLY A 439 1.95 -9.17 -10.03
CA GLY A 439 0.63 -9.01 -10.65
C GLY A 439 -0.34 -8.12 -9.86
N GLY A 440 0.13 -7.38 -8.87
CA GLY A 440 -0.71 -6.55 -7.99
C GLY A 440 -1.17 -5.22 -8.58
N GLY A 441 -0.75 -4.88 -9.81
CA GLY A 441 -1.11 -3.65 -10.51
C GLY A 441 0.09 -2.72 -10.73
N ALA A 442 0.24 -2.22 -11.96
CA ALA A 442 1.16 -1.13 -12.27
C ALA A 442 0.66 0.20 -11.67
N LEU A 443 -0.65 0.41 -11.69
CA LEU A 443 -1.36 1.38 -10.86
C LEU A 443 -2.19 0.61 -9.84
N ARG A 444 -1.94 0.82 -8.57
CA ARG A 444 -2.54 0.05 -7.47
C ARG A 444 -3.13 0.96 -6.41
N GLN A 445 -4.40 0.80 -6.13
CA GLN A 445 -5.11 1.38 -5.00
C GLN A 445 -5.06 0.40 -3.82
N LEU A 446 -4.57 0.82 -2.65
CA LEU A 446 -4.51 -0.07 -1.48
C LEU A 446 -5.83 -0.09 -0.70
N ALA A 447 -6.39 1.07 -0.40
CA ALA A 447 -7.60 1.18 0.41
C ALA A 447 -8.33 2.51 0.17
N ASN A 448 -9.49 2.69 0.82
CA ASN A 448 -10.29 3.92 0.84
C ASN A 448 -10.90 4.27 -0.54
N THR A 449 -11.22 5.55 -0.74
CA THR A 449 -11.73 6.06 -2.01
C THR A 449 -10.79 7.13 -2.52
N ASN A 450 -10.22 6.90 -3.72
CA ASN A 450 -9.31 7.82 -4.37
C ASN A 450 -9.65 7.96 -5.86
N THR A 451 -9.19 9.05 -6.45
CA THR A 451 -9.43 9.38 -7.86
C THR A 451 -8.10 9.54 -8.59
N TRP A 452 -7.93 8.84 -9.69
CA TRP A 452 -6.92 9.14 -10.70
C TRP A 452 -7.56 9.95 -11.81
N SER A 453 -7.29 11.25 -11.85
CA SER A 453 -7.88 12.17 -12.82
C SER A 453 -6.94 12.51 -13.99
N GLY A 454 -5.69 12.10 -13.95
CA GLY A 454 -4.76 12.19 -15.07
C GLY A 454 -5.03 11.14 -16.16
N ALA A 455 -4.61 11.42 -17.39
CA ALA A 455 -4.71 10.47 -18.49
C ALA A 455 -3.82 9.22 -18.23
N ILE A 456 -4.34 8.05 -18.56
CA ILE A 456 -3.59 6.78 -18.49
C ILE A 456 -3.29 6.32 -19.92
N THR A 457 -2.03 6.07 -20.23
CA THR A 457 -1.60 5.46 -21.49
C THR A 457 -0.96 4.11 -21.19
N LEU A 458 -1.29 3.09 -21.97
CA LEU A 458 -0.61 1.81 -21.89
C LEU A 458 0.58 1.81 -22.84
N GLY A 459 1.78 1.59 -22.28
CA GLY A 459 2.99 1.37 -23.07
C GLY A 459 3.23 -0.11 -23.38
N SER A 460 2.58 -1.01 -22.63
CA SER A 460 2.46 -2.46 -22.86
C SER A 460 1.19 -2.95 -22.20
N ALA A 461 0.87 -4.25 -22.32
CA ALA A 461 -0.23 -4.83 -21.51
C ALA A 461 -0.02 -4.49 -20.04
N ALA A 462 -1.05 -3.93 -19.40
CA ALA A 462 -0.91 -3.38 -18.05
C ALA A 462 -2.13 -3.66 -17.17
N ARG A 463 -1.90 -3.60 -15.84
CA ARG A 463 -2.93 -3.84 -14.84
C ARG A 463 -3.17 -2.60 -13.98
N VAL A 464 -4.44 -2.25 -13.80
CA VAL A 464 -4.97 -1.34 -12.78
C VAL A 464 -5.68 -2.18 -11.74
N ASN A 465 -5.35 -2.01 -10.47
CA ASN A 465 -5.88 -2.84 -9.39
C ASN A 465 -6.39 -2.00 -8.21
N ALA A 466 -7.55 -2.35 -7.70
CA ALA A 466 -8.05 -1.85 -6.42
C ALA A 466 -8.09 -3.02 -5.42
N ASP A 467 -7.22 -2.98 -4.40
CA ASP A 467 -7.18 -4.02 -3.37
C ASP A 467 -8.41 -3.93 -2.47
N ALA A 468 -8.77 -2.71 -2.09
CA ALA A 468 -9.98 -2.42 -1.30
C ALA A 468 -10.50 -1.01 -1.61
N GLY A 469 -11.72 -0.70 -1.15
CA GLY A 469 -12.37 0.59 -1.37
C GLY A 469 -12.74 0.83 -2.83
N THR A 470 -12.65 2.08 -3.30
CA THR A 470 -13.03 2.45 -4.66
C THR A 470 -11.96 3.31 -5.34
N LEU A 471 -11.47 2.87 -6.48
CA LEU A 471 -10.65 3.66 -7.39
C LEU A 471 -11.54 4.28 -8.47
N THR A 472 -11.59 5.60 -8.55
CA THR A 472 -12.23 6.30 -9.68
C THR A 472 -11.15 6.69 -10.69
N VAL A 473 -11.31 6.29 -11.95
CA VAL A 473 -10.47 6.73 -13.07
C VAL A 473 -11.30 7.68 -13.91
N SER A 474 -10.93 8.96 -13.92
CA SER A 474 -11.67 10.01 -14.65
C SER A 474 -10.86 10.69 -15.76
N GLY A 475 -9.58 10.42 -15.87
CA GLY A 475 -8.69 11.02 -16.88
C GLY A 475 -8.68 10.34 -18.26
N GLY A 476 -9.38 9.23 -18.42
CA GLY A 476 -9.40 8.43 -19.66
C GLY A 476 -8.23 7.44 -19.76
N ILE A 477 -8.44 6.41 -20.60
CA ILE A 477 -7.43 5.35 -20.81
C ILE A 477 -7.23 5.17 -22.31
N THR A 478 -6.00 5.35 -22.79
CA THR A 478 -5.59 4.99 -24.15
C THR A 478 -4.83 3.67 -24.09
N ASN A 479 -5.42 2.59 -24.60
CA ASN A 479 -4.80 1.26 -24.52
C ASN A 479 -3.81 0.96 -25.66
N GLY A 480 -3.79 1.74 -26.76
CA GLY A 480 -2.78 1.65 -27.80
C GLY A 480 -2.66 0.28 -28.52
N GLY A 481 -3.64 -0.60 -28.37
CA GLY A 481 -3.59 -1.98 -28.86
C GLY A 481 -3.16 -3.01 -27.79
N PHE A 482 -2.85 -2.56 -26.57
CA PHE A 482 -2.47 -3.44 -25.48
C PHE A 482 -3.67 -3.85 -24.62
N LEU A 483 -3.56 -4.97 -23.95
CA LEU A 483 -4.56 -5.48 -23.02
C LEU A 483 -4.54 -4.65 -21.72
N LEU A 484 -5.67 -4.08 -21.35
CA LEU A 484 -5.93 -3.52 -20.03
C LEU A 484 -6.54 -4.59 -19.14
N THR A 485 -5.95 -4.87 -17.99
CA THR A 485 -6.57 -5.69 -16.94
C THR A 485 -6.99 -4.78 -15.80
N VAL A 486 -8.26 -4.87 -15.41
CA VAL A 486 -8.81 -4.13 -14.25
C VAL A 486 -9.36 -5.13 -13.25
N GLY A 487 -8.84 -5.09 -12.01
CA GLY A 487 -9.21 -6.09 -11.01
C GLY A 487 -8.97 -5.68 -9.57
N GLY A 488 -8.88 -6.70 -8.71
CA GLY A 488 -8.77 -6.57 -7.26
C GLY A 488 -10.06 -6.93 -6.55
N ALA A 489 -10.05 -6.84 -5.22
CA ALA A 489 -11.23 -7.07 -4.37
C ALA A 489 -12.03 -5.78 -4.14
N GLY A 490 -11.39 -4.61 -4.31
CA GLY A 490 -12.04 -3.31 -4.30
C GLY A 490 -12.74 -2.99 -5.62
N ASN A 491 -13.43 -1.88 -5.66
CA ASN A 491 -14.18 -1.44 -6.83
C ASN A 491 -13.37 -0.47 -7.69
N THR A 492 -13.62 -0.49 -9.00
CA THR A 492 -13.06 0.51 -9.92
C THR A 492 -14.18 1.13 -10.75
N THR A 493 -14.25 2.45 -10.77
CA THR A 493 -15.20 3.18 -11.62
C THR A 493 -14.43 3.95 -12.68
N ILE A 494 -14.71 3.68 -13.96
CA ILE A 494 -14.21 4.47 -15.09
C ILE A 494 -15.37 5.34 -15.54
N SER A 495 -15.33 6.65 -15.12
CA SER A 495 -16.56 7.42 -14.99
C SER A 495 -16.89 8.34 -16.16
N THR A 496 -16.03 9.28 -16.52
CA THR A 496 -16.38 10.40 -17.40
C THR A 496 -15.69 10.37 -18.75
N THR A 497 -14.63 9.61 -18.87
CA THR A 497 -13.77 9.57 -20.05
C THR A 497 -13.66 8.15 -20.59
N VAL A 498 -13.40 8.07 -21.89
CA VAL A 498 -13.42 6.80 -22.64
C VAL A 498 -12.19 5.95 -22.41
N ILE A 499 -12.36 4.62 -22.48
CA ILE A 499 -11.29 3.71 -22.85
C ILE A 499 -11.26 3.66 -24.39
N SER A 500 -10.11 3.96 -24.99
CA SER A 500 -9.94 4.02 -26.45
C SER A 500 -8.76 3.17 -26.92
N GLY A 501 -8.76 2.81 -28.20
CA GLY A 501 -7.72 2.05 -28.89
C GLY A 501 -8.18 0.65 -29.34
N THR A 502 -7.27 -0.17 -29.83
CA THR A 502 -7.59 -1.50 -30.39
C THR A 502 -7.32 -2.66 -29.43
N GLY A 503 -6.79 -2.39 -28.23
CA GLY A 503 -6.56 -3.38 -27.20
C GLY A 503 -7.85 -3.83 -26.51
N GLY A 504 -7.80 -4.96 -25.81
CA GLY A 504 -8.93 -5.53 -25.06
C GLY A 504 -8.98 -5.06 -23.62
N LEU A 505 -10.05 -5.49 -22.92
CA LEU A 505 -10.24 -5.32 -21.49
C LEU A 505 -10.45 -6.68 -20.82
N THR A 506 -9.71 -6.96 -19.76
CA THR A 506 -10.02 -8.09 -18.88
C THR A 506 -10.47 -7.57 -17.52
N LYS A 507 -11.66 -7.95 -17.12
CA LYS A 507 -12.15 -7.80 -15.74
C LYS A 507 -11.84 -9.08 -14.97
N ASP A 508 -10.98 -8.99 -13.94
CA ASP A 508 -10.70 -10.09 -13.01
C ASP A 508 -10.82 -9.62 -11.54
N GLY A 509 -10.52 -10.50 -10.58
CA GLY A 509 -10.74 -10.21 -9.15
C GLY A 509 -12.22 -10.13 -8.78
N THR A 510 -12.52 -10.10 -7.47
CA THR A 510 -13.87 -10.22 -6.94
C THR A 510 -14.67 -8.93 -6.90
N GLY A 511 -14.00 -7.78 -7.02
CA GLY A 511 -14.63 -6.46 -6.97
C GLY A 511 -15.48 -6.14 -8.21
N THR A 512 -16.13 -4.99 -8.18
CA THR A 512 -16.95 -4.47 -9.28
C THR A 512 -16.17 -3.46 -10.11
N VAL A 513 -16.20 -3.59 -11.44
CA VAL A 513 -15.77 -2.55 -12.37
C VAL A 513 -16.99 -1.95 -13.04
N THR A 514 -17.13 -0.61 -12.96
CA THR A 514 -18.22 0.12 -13.60
C THR A 514 -17.67 0.97 -14.74
N LEU A 515 -18.20 0.76 -15.95
CA LEU A 515 -17.93 1.55 -17.14
C LEU A 515 -19.10 2.48 -17.40
N SER A 516 -18.96 3.78 -17.08
CA SER A 516 -20.07 4.75 -17.21
C SER A 516 -20.04 5.53 -18.51
N ALA A 517 -18.88 5.63 -19.18
CA ALA A 517 -18.69 6.37 -20.42
C ALA A 517 -18.97 5.52 -21.68
N SER A 518 -19.12 6.19 -22.82
CA SER A 518 -19.14 5.54 -24.13
C SER A 518 -17.72 5.19 -24.58
N ASN A 519 -17.30 3.96 -24.35
CA ASN A 519 -15.97 3.47 -24.68
C ASN A 519 -15.85 3.11 -26.16
N THR A 520 -14.68 3.35 -26.75
CA THR A 520 -14.45 3.19 -28.19
C THR A 520 -13.38 2.13 -28.51
N TYR A 521 -12.86 1.42 -27.51
CA TYR A 521 -11.92 0.32 -27.76
C TYR A 521 -12.60 -0.82 -28.50
N THR A 522 -11.84 -1.51 -29.35
CA THR A 522 -12.37 -2.55 -30.25
C THR A 522 -11.94 -3.97 -29.91
N GLY A 523 -10.96 -4.12 -29.03
CA GLY A 523 -10.52 -5.46 -28.57
C GLY A 523 -11.57 -6.11 -27.66
N THR A 524 -11.48 -7.42 -27.51
CA THR A 524 -12.43 -8.21 -26.71
C THR A 524 -12.42 -7.81 -25.23
N THR A 525 -13.62 -7.72 -24.65
CA THR A 525 -13.81 -7.60 -23.20
C THR A 525 -14.00 -8.98 -22.60
N THR A 526 -13.10 -9.42 -21.72
CA THR A 526 -13.21 -10.71 -21.02
C THR A 526 -13.63 -10.49 -19.58
N VAL A 527 -14.71 -11.14 -19.14
CA VAL A 527 -15.22 -11.09 -17.76
C VAL A 527 -14.86 -12.41 -17.08
N SER A 528 -13.74 -12.40 -16.33
CA SER A 528 -13.18 -13.63 -15.74
C SER A 528 -13.60 -13.86 -14.29
N ALA A 529 -13.90 -12.81 -13.53
CA ALA A 529 -14.35 -12.90 -12.14
C ALA A 529 -14.98 -11.58 -11.68
N GLY A 530 -15.72 -11.62 -10.56
CA GLY A 530 -16.45 -10.48 -10.01
C GLY A 530 -17.48 -9.93 -10.97
N THR A 531 -17.73 -8.63 -10.94
CA THR A 531 -18.80 -8.00 -11.72
C THR A 531 -18.25 -6.90 -12.63
N LEU A 532 -18.66 -6.92 -13.90
CA LEU A 532 -18.51 -5.80 -14.84
C LEU A 532 -19.89 -5.17 -15.07
N LEU A 533 -20.06 -3.92 -14.68
CA LEU A 533 -21.24 -3.12 -14.98
C LEU A 533 -20.96 -2.18 -16.16
N VAL A 534 -21.70 -2.33 -17.23
CA VAL A 534 -21.65 -1.44 -18.38
C VAL A 534 -22.88 -0.55 -18.36
N ASN A 535 -22.72 0.70 -17.95
CA ASN A 535 -23.80 1.70 -17.90
C ASN A 535 -23.73 2.68 -19.09
N GLY A 536 -22.55 2.81 -19.70
CA GLY A 536 -22.36 3.52 -20.96
C GLY A 536 -22.46 2.62 -22.16
N SER A 537 -21.61 2.83 -23.17
CA SER A 537 -21.56 2.00 -24.37
C SER A 537 -20.17 1.43 -24.60
N GLN A 538 -20.11 0.16 -25.04
CA GLN A 538 -18.93 -0.49 -25.62
C GLN A 538 -19.33 -1.38 -26.79
N SER A 539 -20.21 -0.90 -27.65
CA SER A 539 -20.79 -1.67 -28.74
C SER A 539 -19.79 -2.24 -29.76
N SER A 540 -18.58 -1.65 -29.83
CA SER A 540 -17.51 -2.10 -30.71
C SER A 540 -16.67 -3.27 -30.14
N SER A 541 -16.89 -3.65 -28.88
CA SER A 541 -16.13 -4.71 -28.18
C SER A 541 -17.03 -5.91 -27.91
N THR A 542 -16.66 -7.07 -28.43
CA THR A 542 -17.31 -8.34 -28.06
C THR A 542 -17.02 -8.67 -26.60
N VAL A 543 -18.04 -9.10 -25.87
CA VAL A 543 -17.89 -9.56 -24.49
C VAL A 543 -17.77 -11.08 -24.43
N SER A 544 -16.73 -11.58 -23.82
CA SER A 544 -16.50 -13.01 -23.56
C SER A 544 -16.68 -13.30 -22.07
N LEU A 545 -17.69 -14.06 -21.73
CA LEU A 545 -17.94 -14.54 -20.35
C LEU A 545 -17.00 -15.70 -20.04
N ASN A 546 -16.21 -15.58 -19.00
CA ASN A 546 -15.21 -16.56 -18.58
C ASN A 546 -15.23 -16.79 -17.05
N GLY A 547 -16.44 -16.82 -16.46
CA GLY A 547 -16.67 -17.10 -15.04
C GLY A 547 -17.22 -15.93 -14.23
N GLY A 548 -17.09 -14.66 -14.71
CA GLY A 548 -17.60 -13.48 -14.00
C GLY A 548 -19.03 -13.09 -14.39
N THR A 549 -19.53 -11.99 -13.83
CA THR A 549 -20.87 -11.44 -14.06
C THR A 549 -20.78 -10.18 -14.93
N LEU A 550 -21.57 -10.12 -15.99
CA LEU A 550 -21.84 -8.94 -16.81
C LEU A 550 -23.20 -8.37 -16.42
N GLY A 551 -23.26 -7.09 -16.10
CA GLY A 551 -24.47 -6.35 -15.79
C GLY A 551 -24.43 -4.93 -16.31
N GLY A 552 -25.34 -4.09 -15.79
CA GLY A 552 -25.47 -2.69 -16.17
C GLY A 552 -26.70 -2.39 -17.03
N THR A 553 -26.84 -1.13 -17.43
CA THR A 553 -28.00 -0.62 -18.17
C THR A 553 -27.62 -0.03 -19.54
N GLY A 554 -26.37 -0.22 -19.95
CA GLY A 554 -25.83 0.35 -21.18
C GLY A 554 -25.92 -0.60 -22.39
N THR A 555 -24.93 -0.45 -23.28
CA THR A 555 -24.85 -1.25 -24.50
C THR A 555 -23.50 -1.93 -24.62
N VAL A 556 -23.48 -3.22 -24.93
CA VAL A 556 -22.28 -4.01 -25.22
C VAL A 556 -22.31 -4.56 -26.64
N GLY A 557 -21.17 -5.00 -27.16
CA GLY A 557 -21.11 -5.75 -28.41
C GLY A 557 -21.73 -7.14 -28.27
N ALA A 558 -21.40 -8.07 -29.16
CA ALA A 558 -21.86 -9.45 -29.05
C ALA A 558 -21.42 -10.09 -27.73
N ILE A 559 -22.27 -10.93 -27.12
CA ILE A 559 -21.93 -11.66 -25.90
C ILE A 559 -21.69 -13.13 -26.25
N THR A 560 -20.51 -13.60 -25.93
CA THR A 560 -20.12 -15.02 -26.07
C THR A 560 -19.76 -15.61 -24.72
N SER A 561 -19.71 -16.93 -24.63
CA SER A 561 -19.23 -17.64 -23.43
C SER A 561 -18.10 -18.61 -23.77
N THR A 562 -17.17 -18.76 -22.81
CA THR A 562 -16.15 -19.81 -22.83
C THR A 562 -16.64 -21.05 -22.09
N THR A 563 -15.80 -22.08 -22.03
CA THR A 563 -16.10 -23.30 -21.25
C THR A 563 -16.29 -23.05 -19.74
N SER A 564 -15.77 -21.96 -19.21
CA SER A 564 -15.97 -21.54 -17.81
C SER A 564 -17.35 -20.91 -17.58
N GLY A 565 -18.08 -20.56 -18.66
CA GLY A 565 -19.35 -19.85 -18.53
C GLY A 565 -19.22 -18.47 -17.93
N GLY A 566 -20.25 -18.05 -17.20
CA GLY A 566 -20.35 -16.76 -16.53
C GLY A 566 -21.81 -16.41 -16.34
N THR A 567 -22.09 -15.19 -15.92
CA THR A 567 -23.47 -14.73 -15.66
C THR A 567 -23.76 -13.45 -16.42
N VAL A 568 -24.94 -13.31 -16.97
CA VAL A 568 -25.54 -12.03 -17.41
C VAL A 568 -26.65 -11.68 -16.43
N SER A 569 -26.58 -10.49 -15.84
CA SER A 569 -27.58 -9.94 -14.91
C SER A 569 -27.81 -8.49 -15.27
N PRO A 570 -28.79 -8.17 -16.12
CA PRO A 570 -29.09 -6.79 -16.48
C PRO A 570 -29.35 -5.93 -15.25
N GLY A 571 -29.06 -4.63 -15.32
CA GLY A 571 -29.24 -3.70 -14.20
C GLY A 571 -28.00 -3.50 -13.33
N GLN A 572 -28.18 -2.65 -12.32
CA GLN A 572 -27.15 -2.27 -11.33
C GLN A 572 -27.77 -2.23 -9.93
N GLY A 573 -27.87 -3.39 -9.28
CA GLY A 573 -28.47 -3.50 -7.94
C GLY A 573 -30.00 -3.43 -7.90
N GLY A 574 -30.65 -3.36 -9.05
CA GLY A 574 -32.10 -3.42 -9.30
C GLY A 574 -32.35 -3.69 -10.76
N PRO A 575 -33.63 -3.83 -11.17
CA PRO A 575 -33.99 -4.08 -12.57
C PRO A 575 -33.39 -3.09 -13.56
N GLY A 576 -32.97 -3.60 -14.72
CA GLY A 576 -32.36 -2.81 -15.78
C GLY A 576 -32.51 -3.43 -17.16
N ILE A 577 -32.19 -2.67 -18.19
CA ILE A 577 -32.08 -3.13 -19.57
C ILE A 577 -30.62 -3.13 -19.97
N LEU A 578 -30.06 -4.27 -20.32
CA LEU A 578 -28.75 -4.37 -20.96
C LEU A 578 -28.95 -4.61 -22.45
N ASN A 579 -28.37 -3.75 -23.29
CA ASN A 579 -28.44 -3.90 -24.74
C ASN A 579 -27.19 -4.62 -25.25
N SER A 580 -27.35 -5.54 -26.20
CA SER A 580 -26.24 -6.29 -26.78
C SER A 580 -26.37 -6.48 -28.27
N GLY A 581 -25.25 -6.81 -28.94
CA GLY A 581 -25.27 -7.46 -30.25
C GLY A 581 -25.75 -8.93 -30.12
N SER A 582 -25.35 -9.80 -31.05
CA SER A 582 -25.71 -11.23 -30.96
C SER A 582 -25.28 -11.87 -29.65
N VAL A 583 -26.06 -12.82 -29.18
CA VAL A 583 -25.78 -13.65 -28.01
C VAL A 583 -25.48 -15.07 -28.50
N ASN A 584 -24.30 -15.60 -28.12
CA ASN A 584 -23.91 -16.97 -28.41
C ASN A 584 -23.38 -17.66 -27.16
N TRP A 585 -24.23 -18.46 -26.54
CA TRP A 585 -23.98 -19.24 -25.32
C TRP A 585 -23.86 -20.75 -25.58
N SER A 586 -23.31 -21.10 -26.73
CA SER A 586 -23.12 -22.52 -27.12
C SER A 586 -22.08 -23.28 -26.29
N SER A 587 -21.34 -22.59 -25.39
CA SER A 587 -20.30 -23.17 -24.55
C SER A 587 -20.45 -22.77 -23.10
N GLY A 588 -20.11 -23.68 -22.16
CA GLY A 588 -19.88 -23.36 -20.74
C GLY A 588 -21.12 -23.11 -19.90
N SER A 589 -22.30 -23.30 -20.41
CA SER A 589 -23.59 -23.14 -19.69
C SER A 589 -23.68 -21.85 -18.87
N PRO A 590 -23.58 -20.65 -19.47
CA PRO A 590 -23.70 -19.41 -18.75
C PRO A 590 -25.08 -19.22 -18.14
N GLY A 591 -25.20 -18.37 -17.11
CA GLY A 591 -26.49 -18.06 -16.47
C GLY A 591 -27.07 -16.73 -16.95
N LEU A 592 -28.36 -16.66 -17.16
CA LEU A 592 -29.14 -15.42 -17.16
C LEU A 592 -29.84 -15.30 -15.81
N VAL A 593 -29.58 -14.20 -15.09
CA VAL A 593 -30.22 -13.90 -13.81
C VAL A 593 -31.12 -12.70 -13.99
N VAL A 594 -32.40 -12.84 -13.62
CA VAL A 594 -33.40 -11.77 -13.82
C VAL A 594 -34.09 -11.41 -12.50
N GLN A 595 -34.32 -10.13 -12.28
CA GLN A 595 -35.11 -9.58 -11.19
C GLN A 595 -36.47 -9.12 -11.76
N LEU A 596 -37.57 -9.65 -11.23
CA LEU A 596 -38.92 -9.28 -11.61
C LEU A 596 -39.60 -8.61 -10.41
N ASN A 597 -39.50 -7.27 -10.31
CA ASN A 597 -39.99 -6.46 -9.19
C ASN A 597 -41.17 -5.57 -9.59
N GLY A 598 -41.66 -5.65 -10.84
CA GLY A 598 -42.77 -4.89 -11.40
C GLY A 598 -43.02 -5.29 -12.85
N THR A 599 -43.90 -4.62 -13.53
CA THR A 599 -44.37 -4.98 -14.88
C THR A 599 -43.72 -4.20 -16.02
N ALA A 600 -42.97 -3.14 -15.74
CA ALA A 600 -42.33 -2.34 -16.76
C ALA A 600 -40.88 -2.81 -17.01
N PRO A 601 -40.42 -3.00 -18.25
CA PRO A 601 -39.05 -3.38 -18.53
C PRO A 601 -38.05 -2.28 -18.08
N GLY A 602 -36.94 -2.70 -17.49
CA GLY A 602 -35.85 -1.81 -17.05
C GLY A 602 -36.06 -1.11 -15.70
N THR A 603 -37.31 -0.83 -15.33
CA THR A 603 -37.60 -0.25 -14.01
C THR A 603 -38.33 -1.21 -13.08
N GLY A 604 -39.09 -2.13 -13.63
CA GLY A 604 -39.83 -3.16 -12.92
C GLY A 604 -39.22 -4.53 -13.09
N TYR A 605 -38.62 -4.86 -14.23
CA TYR A 605 -37.96 -6.15 -14.44
C TYR A 605 -36.75 -6.04 -15.37
N ASP A 606 -35.85 -7.01 -15.22
CA ASP A 606 -34.64 -7.13 -16.05
C ASP A 606 -34.95 -7.55 -17.45
N GLN A 607 -34.30 -6.94 -18.43
CA GLN A 607 -34.39 -7.30 -19.80
C GLN A 607 -33.04 -7.29 -20.52
N LEU A 608 -32.75 -8.31 -21.30
CA LEU A 608 -31.64 -8.32 -22.25
C LEU A 608 -32.17 -8.01 -23.63
N ASN A 609 -31.88 -6.85 -24.21
CA ASN A 609 -32.18 -6.52 -25.58
C ASN A 609 -31.06 -6.99 -26.49
N VAL A 610 -31.38 -7.77 -27.50
CA VAL A 610 -30.42 -8.36 -28.45
C VAL A 610 -30.72 -7.84 -29.85
N THR A 611 -29.71 -7.21 -30.49
CA THR A 611 -29.80 -6.71 -31.86
C THR A 611 -29.11 -7.66 -32.84
N GLY A 612 -29.49 -8.92 -32.83
CA GLY A 612 -28.89 -9.94 -33.66
C GLY A 612 -29.30 -11.32 -33.15
N SER A 613 -28.67 -12.40 -33.58
CA SER A 613 -29.09 -13.75 -33.27
C SER A 613 -28.94 -14.10 -31.80
N VAL A 614 -29.86 -14.91 -31.29
CA VAL A 614 -29.82 -15.45 -29.93
C VAL A 614 -29.63 -16.98 -29.99
N ASN A 615 -28.48 -17.45 -29.50
CA ASN A 615 -28.20 -18.87 -29.30
C ASN A 615 -27.99 -19.15 -27.82
N LEU A 616 -28.96 -19.76 -27.17
CA LEU A 616 -28.92 -20.04 -25.73
C LEU A 616 -28.09 -21.30 -25.39
N GLY A 617 -27.86 -22.20 -26.38
CA GLY A 617 -27.13 -23.43 -26.11
C GLY A 617 -27.78 -24.24 -24.98
N SER A 618 -27.06 -24.34 -23.86
CA SER A 618 -27.51 -24.93 -22.60
C SER A 618 -27.39 -23.98 -21.41
N ALA A 619 -27.59 -22.70 -21.64
CA ALA A 619 -27.54 -21.66 -20.60
C ALA A 619 -28.58 -21.95 -19.50
N THR A 620 -28.36 -21.47 -18.32
CA THR A 620 -29.30 -21.61 -17.20
C THR A 620 -30.07 -20.30 -16.99
N LEU A 621 -31.34 -20.42 -16.55
CA LEU A 621 -32.17 -19.29 -16.15
C LEU A 621 -32.42 -19.36 -14.64
N SER A 622 -32.21 -18.26 -13.95
CA SER A 622 -32.57 -18.08 -12.56
C SER A 622 -33.03 -16.63 -12.31
N GLY A 623 -33.64 -16.39 -11.16
CA GLY A 623 -34.06 -15.01 -10.84
C GLY A 623 -34.90 -14.93 -9.58
N THR A 624 -35.38 -13.73 -9.32
CA THR A 624 -36.26 -13.39 -8.18
C THR A 624 -37.53 -12.73 -8.66
N LEU A 625 -38.63 -12.96 -7.95
CA LEU A 625 -39.89 -12.25 -8.10
C LEU A 625 -40.17 -11.48 -6.82
N GLY A 626 -40.10 -10.15 -6.89
CA GLY A 626 -40.21 -9.25 -5.74
C GLY A 626 -41.63 -8.69 -5.49
N PHE A 627 -42.63 -9.13 -6.26
CA PHE A 627 -44.02 -8.72 -6.12
C PHE A 627 -44.99 -9.85 -6.51
N SER A 628 -46.27 -9.67 -6.30
CA SER A 628 -47.30 -10.64 -6.74
C SER A 628 -47.92 -10.14 -8.06
N PRO A 629 -47.46 -10.65 -9.20
CA PRO A 629 -48.02 -10.23 -10.49
C PRO A 629 -49.42 -10.77 -10.69
N PRO A 630 -50.34 -9.99 -11.33
CA PRO A 630 -51.61 -10.49 -11.76
C PRO A 630 -51.49 -11.69 -12.75
N ASN A 631 -52.51 -12.55 -12.77
CA ASN A 631 -52.60 -13.65 -13.73
C ASN A 631 -52.50 -13.10 -15.15
N GLY A 632 -51.72 -13.80 -15.99
CA GLY A 632 -51.51 -13.41 -17.38
C GLY A 632 -50.46 -12.30 -17.58
N THR A 633 -49.84 -11.80 -16.52
CA THR A 633 -48.70 -10.87 -16.66
C THR A 633 -47.56 -11.59 -17.39
N SER A 634 -46.95 -10.91 -18.36
CA SER A 634 -45.82 -11.41 -19.14
C SER A 634 -44.60 -10.53 -18.97
N PHE A 635 -43.42 -11.15 -18.92
CA PHE A 635 -42.12 -10.50 -18.79
C PHE A 635 -41.25 -10.95 -19.97
N THR A 636 -40.93 -10.05 -20.88
CA THR A 636 -39.98 -10.30 -21.98
C THR A 636 -38.55 -10.17 -21.40
N ILE A 637 -37.96 -11.29 -20.99
CA ILE A 637 -36.62 -11.31 -20.34
C ILE A 637 -35.49 -11.26 -21.38
N ILE A 638 -35.72 -11.74 -22.61
CA ILE A 638 -34.87 -11.49 -23.77
C ILE A 638 -35.76 -10.92 -24.85
N ASN A 639 -35.48 -9.67 -25.22
CA ASN A 639 -36.14 -9.00 -26.37
C ASN A 639 -35.20 -9.16 -27.56
N ASN A 640 -35.57 -10.04 -28.52
CA ASN A 640 -34.82 -10.34 -29.72
C ASN A 640 -35.36 -9.51 -30.87
N ASP A 641 -34.50 -8.77 -31.59
CA ASP A 641 -34.92 -7.95 -32.67
C ASP A 641 -35.22 -8.78 -33.97
N GLY A 642 -35.92 -8.14 -34.88
CA GLY A 642 -36.17 -8.74 -36.20
C GLY A 642 -37.07 -10.00 -36.18
N GLY A 643 -36.72 -11.00 -36.99
CA GLY A 643 -37.56 -12.19 -37.21
C GLY A 643 -36.76 -13.50 -37.06
N ASP A 644 -35.52 -13.49 -36.57
CA ASP A 644 -34.72 -14.69 -36.38
C ASP A 644 -35.11 -15.41 -35.09
N ALA A 645 -35.30 -16.71 -35.20
CA ALA A 645 -35.73 -17.54 -34.06
C ALA A 645 -34.63 -17.67 -33.02
N VAL A 646 -35.01 -17.77 -31.74
CA VAL A 646 -34.11 -18.17 -30.66
C VAL A 646 -33.63 -19.60 -30.91
N ILE A 647 -32.31 -19.81 -30.90
CA ILE A 647 -31.68 -21.13 -31.08
C ILE A 647 -31.42 -21.74 -29.71
N GLY A 648 -31.94 -22.96 -29.51
CA GLY A 648 -31.80 -23.68 -28.22
C GLY A 648 -32.80 -23.20 -27.16
N THR A 649 -32.69 -23.78 -25.97
CA THR A 649 -33.51 -23.44 -24.81
C THR A 649 -32.65 -23.37 -23.55
N PHE A 650 -33.12 -22.73 -22.51
CA PHE A 650 -32.44 -22.83 -21.22
C PHE A 650 -32.44 -24.29 -20.73
N ALA A 651 -31.40 -24.68 -20.00
CA ALA A 651 -31.19 -26.05 -19.52
C ALA A 651 -32.39 -26.54 -18.71
N GLY A 652 -33.02 -27.67 -19.16
CA GLY A 652 -34.17 -28.25 -18.51
C GLY A 652 -35.50 -27.51 -18.72
N LEU A 653 -35.53 -26.47 -19.59
CA LEU A 653 -36.70 -25.63 -19.81
C LEU A 653 -37.09 -25.59 -21.31
N PRO A 654 -37.62 -26.69 -21.89
CA PRO A 654 -38.18 -26.63 -23.24
C PRO A 654 -39.39 -25.68 -23.34
N GLU A 655 -39.83 -25.37 -24.57
CA GLU A 655 -40.99 -24.49 -24.83
C GLU A 655 -42.21 -24.93 -24.00
N GLY A 656 -42.86 -23.99 -23.35
CA GLY A 656 -44.03 -24.17 -22.50
C GLY A 656 -43.74 -24.73 -21.09
N SER A 657 -42.48 -24.93 -20.73
CA SER A 657 -42.09 -25.42 -19.39
C SER A 657 -42.42 -24.44 -18.27
N THR A 658 -42.59 -24.95 -17.07
CA THR A 658 -42.81 -24.14 -15.88
C THR A 658 -41.49 -23.78 -15.24
N VAL A 659 -41.27 -22.47 -15.00
CA VAL A 659 -40.20 -21.89 -14.19
C VAL A 659 -40.78 -21.40 -12.87
N VAL A 660 -40.17 -21.76 -11.75
CA VAL A 660 -40.62 -21.29 -10.44
C VAL A 660 -39.67 -20.25 -9.93
N LEU A 661 -40.15 -19.00 -9.76
CA LEU A 661 -39.39 -17.92 -9.19
C LEU A 661 -40.07 -17.42 -7.89
N SER A 662 -39.35 -17.43 -6.78
CA SER A 662 -39.85 -17.03 -5.44
C SER A 662 -41.19 -17.71 -5.07
N GLY A 663 -41.41 -18.98 -5.53
CA GLY A 663 -42.64 -19.75 -5.27
C GLY A 663 -43.78 -19.53 -6.26
N GLN A 664 -43.66 -18.57 -7.20
CA GLN A 664 -44.63 -18.34 -8.27
C GLN A 664 -44.26 -19.16 -9.51
N SER A 665 -45.24 -19.85 -10.07
CA SER A 665 -45.10 -20.59 -11.35
C SER A 665 -45.27 -19.62 -12.52
N LEU A 666 -44.34 -19.64 -13.44
CA LEU A 666 -44.37 -18.92 -14.71
C LEU A 666 -44.17 -19.95 -15.85
N GLN A 667 -44.74 -19.73 -16.98
CA GLN A 667 -44.52 -20.52 -18.19
C GLN A 667 -43.51 -19.79 -19.08
N ILE A 668 -42.49 -20.49 -19.58
CA ILE A 668 -41.52 -19.93 -20.51
C ILE A 668 -41.96 -20.14 -21.95
N SER A 669 -41.81 -19.17 -22.80
CA SER A 669 -41.94 -19.27 -24.27
C SER A 669 -40.74 -18.67 -24.96
N TYR A 670 -40.23 -19.31 -26.00
CA TYR A 670 -39.15 -18.82 -26.86
C TYR A 670 -39.66 -18.23 -28.18
N VAL A 671 -40.98 -18.21 -28.34
CA VAL A 671 -41.73 -17.64 -29.50
C VAL A 671 -42.73 -16.57 -29.02
N GLY A 672 -42.45 -15.95 -27.89
CA GLY A 672 -43.29 -14.91 -27.29
C GLY A 672 -43.13 -13.55 -27.96
N GLY A 673 -43.77 -12.53 -27.42
CA GLY A 673 -43.68 -11.13 -27.86
C GLY A 673 -43.95 -10.93 -29.36
N THR A 674 -42.88 -10.62 -30.09
CA THR A 674 -42.89 -10.45 -31.54
C THR A 674 -42.84 -11.80 -32.31
N GLY A 675 -42.73 -12.90 -31.64
CA GLY A 675 -42.67 -14.24 -32.23
C GLY A 675 -41.29 -14.91 -32.11
N ASN A 676 -40.31 -14.22 -31.55
CA ASN A 676 -38.92 -14.67 -31.34
C ASN A 676 -38.32 -14.20 -30.02
N ASP A 677 -39.15 -13.75 -29.09
CA ASP A 677 -38.70 -13.31 -27.77
C ASP A 677 -38.72 -14.44 -26.74
N VAL A 678 -37.89 -14.33 -25.69
CA VAL A 678 -38.03 -15.20 -24.53
C VAL A 678 -38.89 -14.52 -23.49
N VAL A 679 -40.03 -15.08 -23.20
CA VAL A 679 -41.06 -14.53 -22.33
C VAL A 679 -41.40 -15.47 -21.20
N LEU A 680 -41.52 -14.94 -19.97
CA LEU A 680 -42.08 -15.63 -18.81
C LEU A 680 -43.50 -15.10 -18.56
N SER A 681 -44.50 -15.96 -18.54
CA SER A 681 -45.90 -15.58 -18.28
C SER A 681 -46.42 -16.23 -17.01
N VAL A 682 -47.11 -15.40 -16.21
CA VAL A 682 -47.77 -15.90 -14.98
C VAL A 682 -48.89 -16.86 -15.36
N VAL A 683 -48.81 -18.10 -14.91
CA VAL A 683 -49.83 -19.12 -15.16
C VAL A 683 -50.70 -19.28 -13.93
N ALA A 684 -51.99 -19.37 -14.14
CA ALA A 684 -52.95 -19.62 -13.08
C ALA A 684 -54.03 -20.59 -13.53
N PRO A 685 -54.57 -21.47 -12.64
CA PRO A 685 -55.75 -22.24 -12.93
C PRO A 685 -56.99 -21.34 -12.99
N ASN A 686 -57.95 -21.72 -13.85
CA ASN A 686 -59.27 -21.09 -13.93
C ASN A 686 -60.30 -22.20 -13.94
N LEU A 687 -60.88 -22.51 -12.80
CA LEU A 687 -61.83 -23.61 -12.63
C LEU A 687 -63.29 -23.15 -12.94
N THR A 688 -63.93 -23.84 -13.82
CA THR A 688 -65.37 -23.72 -14.04
C THR A 688 -66.05 -25.02 -13.58
N VAL A 689 -67.19 -24.87 -12.89
CA VAL A 689 -68.01 -26.02 -12.45
C VAL A 689 -69.36 -25.88 -13.10
N ASN A 690 -69.80 -26.92 -13.79
CA ASN A 690 -71.18 -27.05 -14.38
C ASN A 690 -71.87 -28.24 -13.75
N ASN A 691 -73.07 -27.99 -13.19
CA ASN A 691 -73.91 -29.05 -12.61
C ASN A 691 -75.13 -29.24 -13.50
N ALA A 692 -75.32 -30.51 -13.99
CA ALA A 692 -76.43 -30.93 -14.79
C ALA A 692 -77.20 -32.00 -14.07
N VAL A 693 -78.55 -32.02 -14.20
CA VAL A 693 -79.41 -33.03 -13.64
C VAL A 693 -80.30 -33.68 -14.70
N ALA A 694 -80.46 -34.98 -14.63
CA ALA A 694 -81.31 -35.73 -15.58
C ALA A 694 -82.17 -36.77 -14.79
N PRO A 695 -83.48 -36.89 -15.13
CA PRO A 695 -84.25 -36.06 -16.06
C PRO A 695 -84.41 -34.60 -15.51
N SER A 696 -84.47 -33.60 -16.43
CA SER A 696 -84.55 -32.18 -16.14
C SER A 696 -85.98 -31.61 -16.08
N ALA A 697 -86.94 -32.31 -16.55
CA ALA A 697 -88.36 -31.90 -16.51
C ALA A 697 -88.99 -32.42 -15.21
N SER A 698 -89.63 -31.52 -14.48
CA SER A 698 -90.34 -31.79 -13.18
C SER A 698 -90.82 -33.24 -12.94
N PRO A 699 -89.94 -34.15 -12.59
CA PRO A 699 -90.32 -35.58 -12.40
C PRO A 699 -91.05 -35.74 -11.10
N PRO A 700 -91.94 -36.78 -11.01
CA PRO A 700 -92.72 -37.01 -9.82
C PRO A 700 -91.86 -37.52 -8.64
N PRO A 701 -92.40 -37.47 -7.41
CA PRO A 701 -91.70 -38.08 -6.26
C PRO A 701 -91.38 -39.56 -6.49
N GLY A 702 -90.31 -40.10 -5.96
CA GLY A 702 -89.77 -41.40 -6.23
C GLY A 702 -88.90 -41.54 -7.49
N THR A 703 -88.65 -40.45 -8.21
CA THR A 703 -87.81 -40.46 -9.38
C THR A 703 -86.36 -40.27 -9.03
N ASP A 704 -85.48 -41.13 -9.54
CA ASP A 704 -84.01 -40.94 -9.46
C ASP A 704 -83.53 -39.88 -10.36
N LEU A 705 -82.83 -38.91 -9.80
CA LEU A 705 -82.13 -37.79 -10.47
C LEU A 705 -80.59 -38.05 -10.48
N THR A 706 -80.03 -38.14 -11.67
CA THR A 706 -78.59 -38.24 -11.84
C THR A 706 -78.01 -36.79 -11.91
N TYR A 707 -77.20 -36.45 -10.93
CA TYR A 707 -76.44 -35.20 -10.90
C TYR A 707 -75.10 -35.50 -11.57
N THR A 708 -74.70 -34.62 -12.49
CA THR A 708 -73.39 -34.62 -13.17
C THR A 708 -72.70 -33.29 -12.98
N VAL A 709 -71.68 -33.27 -12.12
CA VAL A 709 -70.83 -32.11 -11.85
C VAL A 709 -69.59 -32.21 -12.74
N THR A 710 -69.49 -31.33 -13.72
CA THR A 710 -68.31 -31.22 -14.59
C THR A 710 -67.36 -30.07 -14.09
N VAL A 711 -66.11 -30.42 -13.78
CA VAL A 711 -65.10 -29.46 -13.38
C VAL A 711 -64.10 -29.35 -14.49
N THR A 712 -63.90 -28.14 -15.02
CA THR A 712 -62.97 -27.89 -16.12
C THR A 712 -61.96 -26.81 -15.69
N ASN A 713 -60.67 -27.07 -15.89
CA ASN A 713 -59.63 -26.04 -15.72
C ASN A 713 -59.39 -25.35 -17.06
N ASN A 714 -59.97 -24.17 -17.24
CA ASN A 714 -59.81 -23.29 -18.43
C ASN A 714 -58.64 -22.33 -18.27
N GLY A 715 -57.84 -22.46 -17.20
CA GLY A 715 -56.71 -21.63 -16.93
C GLY A 715 -55.47 -22.03 -17.75
N SER A 716 -54.38 -21.28 -17.62
CA SER A 716 -53.06 -21.56 -18.23
C SER A 716 -52.16 -22.40 -17.31
N GLY A 717 -52.56 -22.58 -16.04
CA GLY A 717 -51.83 -23.40 -15.05
C GLY A 717 -52.64 -24.57 -14.52
N ASN A 718 -51.96 -25.62 -14.08
CA ASN A 718 -52.58 -26.79 -13.44
C ASN A 718 -53.25 -26.40 -12.13
N ALA A 719 -54.46 -26.88 -11.89
CA ALA A 719 -55.17 -26.60 -10.64
C ALA A 719 -54.83 -27.66 -9.59
N THR A 720 -54.21 -27.26 -8.50
CA THR A 720 -53.89 -28.12 -7.35
C THR A 720 -54.94 -27.97 -6.24
N SER A 721 -55.05 -28.99 -5.37
CA SER A 721 -55.96 -28.97 -4.19
C SER A 721 -57.42 -28.62 -4.54
N VAL A 722 -57.88 -29.11 -5.69
CA VAL A 722 -59.25 -28.87 -6.14
C VAL A 722 -60.24 -29.60 -5.23
N VAL A 723 -61.17 -28.86 -4.64
CA VAL A 723 -62.25 -29.38 -3.80
C VAL A 723 -63.58 -28.93 -4.41
N VAL A 724 -64.46 -29.87 -4.69
CA VAL A 724 -65.82 -29.63 -5.15
C VAL A 724 -66.82 -30.13 -4.07
N VAL A 725 -67.78 -29.28 -3.76
CA VAL A 725 -68.78 -29.58 -2.79
C VAL A 725 -70.16 -29.41 -3.44
N ASP A 726 -71.04 -30.42 -3.40
CA ASP A 726 -72.45 -30.36 -3.77
C ASP A 726 -73.32 -30.46 -2.53
N THR A 727 -74.37 -29.66 -2.53
CA THR A 727 -75.35 -29.61 -1.41
C THR A 727 -76.66 -30.19 -1.88
N LEU A 728 -77.09 -31.27 -1.21
CA LEU A 728 -78.41 -31.93 -1.50
C LEU A 728 -79.53 -31.10 -0.87
N ALA A 729 -80.51 -30.77 -1.66
CA ALA A 729 -81.73 -30.14 -1.14
C ALA A 729 -82.49 -31.10 -0.17
N ALA A 730 -83.12 -30.50 0.82
CA ALA A 730 -83.90 -31.26 1.81
C ALA A 730 -85.07 -32.16 1.21
N THR A 731 -85.46 -31.87 -0.02
CA THR A 731 -86.46 -32.64 -0.79
C THR A 731 -85.86 -33.87 -1.52
N LEU A 732 -84.55 -34.10 -1.37
CA LEU A 732 -83.82 -35.20 -1.99
C LEU A 732 -83.34 -36.20 -0.91
N GLN A 733 -83.10 -37.43 -1.36
CA GLN A 733 -82.41 -38.47 -0.57
C GLN A 733 -81.32 -39.09 -1.40
N PHE A 734 -80.11 -39.18 -0.83
CA PHE A 734 -78.91 -39.69 -1.52
C PHE A 734 -79.05 -41.20 -1.76
N LYS A 735 -78.76 -41.63 -3.03
CA LYS A 735 -78.66 -43.06 -3.36
C LYS A 735 -77.37 -43.65 -2.95
N VAL A 736 -77.35 -44.56 -1.96
CA VAL A 736 -76.08 -45.12 -1.42
C VAL A 736 -75.31 -45.89 -2.50
N GLY A 737 -74.02 -45.69 -2.62
CA GLY A 737 -73.15 -46.32 -3.60
C GLY A 737 -73.28 -45.80 -5.04
N SER A 738 -74.03 -44.70 -5.28
CA SER A 738 -74.23 -44.15 -6.63
C SER A 738 -73.14 -43.18 -7.15
N VAL A 739 -72.13 -42.91 -6.36
CA VAL A 739 -71.06 -41.97 -6.81
C VAL A 739 -70.18 -42.66 -7.85
N VAL A 740 -70.06 -42.03 -9.02
CA VAL A 740 -69.21 -42.49 -10.14
C VAL A 740 -68.41 -41.29 -10.61
N ASN A 741 -67.07 -41.39 -10.64
CA ASN A 741 -66.20 -40.34 -11.06
C ASN A 741 -65.45 -40.73 -12.33
N THR A 742 -65.42 -39.86 -13.33
CA THR A 742 -64.66 -40.01 -14.56
C THR A 742 -63.64 -38.85 -14.59
N LEU A 743 -62.39 -39.18 -14.31
CA LEU A 743 -61.27 -38.20 -14.16
C LEU A 743 -60.22 -38.51 -15.22
N PRO A 744 -59.43 -37.51 -15.60
CA PRO A 744 -58.25 -37.68 -16.46
C PRO A 744 -57.26 -38.70 -15.90
N PRO A 745 -56.47 -39.39 -16.79
CA PRO A 745 -55.39 -40.27 -16.33
C PRO A 745 -54.47 -39.61 -15.30
N GLY A 746 -54.21 -40.34 -14.22
CA GLY A 746 -53.34 -39.85 -13.13
C GLY A 746 -54.03 -38.96 -12.11
N VAL A 747 -55.26 -38.53 -12.29
CA VAL A 747 -56.05 -37.79 -11.31
C VAL A 747 -56.91 -38.76 -10.48
N SER A 748 -56.71 -38.77 -9.17
CA SER A 748 -57.55 -39.54 -8.24
C SER A 748 -58.35 -38.58 -7.36
N VAL A 749 -59.46 -39.13 -6.77
CA VAL A 749 -60.35 -38.32 -5.95
C VAL A 749 -60.73 -39.05 -4.65
N LEU A 750 -60.77 -38.31 -3.56
CA LEU A 750 -61.31 -38.71 -2.27
C LEU A 750 -62.73 -38.16 -2.16
N VAL A 751 -63.71 -39.02 -1.92
CA VAL A 751 -65.12 -38.64 -1.68
C VAL A 751 -65.43 -38.72 -0.20
N ALA A 752 -66.08 -37.72 0.33
CA ALA A 752 -66.46 -37.60 1.73
C ALA A 752 -67.88 -37.04 1.80
N TYR A 753 -68.62 -37.42 2.82
CA TYR A 753 -70.00 -37.03 3.01
C TYR A 753 -70.21 -36.34 4.33
N SER A 754 -71.22 -35.50 4.38
CA SER A 754 -71.62 -34.78 5.59
C SER A 754 -73.12 -34.92 5.81
N SER A 755 -73.50 -35.02 7.10
CA SER A 755 -74.91 -35.00 7.57
C SER A 755 -75.21 -33.76 8.42
N ASP A 756 -74.26 -32.93 8.65
CA ASP A 756 -74.29 -31.74 9.52
C ASP A 756 -74.03 -30.40 8.78
N GLY A 757 -74.30 -30.34 7.50
CA GLY A 757 -74.16 -29.13 6.72
C GLY A 757 -72.71 -28.80 6.35
N GLY A 758 -71.75 -29.78 6.40
CA GLY A 758 -70.35 -29.60 6.09
C GLY A 758 -69.48 -29.20 7.30
N ALA A 759 -70.04 -29.30 8.51
CA ALA A 759 -69.23 -29.08 9.72
C ALA A 759 -68.22 -30.21 9.93
N THR A 760 -68.67 -31.46 9.67
CA THR A 760 -67.80 -32.65 9.62
C THR A 760 -67.94 -33.43 8.30
N TRP A 761 -66.92 -34.17 7.94
CA TRP A 761 -66.81 -34.93 6.67
C TRP A 761 -66.51 -36.43 6.88
N THR A 762 -66.97 -36.92 8.03
CA THR A 762 -66.73 -38.30 8.48
C THR A 762 -67.97 -39.19 8.36
N TYR A 763 -69.10 -38.68 7.83
CA TYR A 763 -70.33 -39.41 7.72
C TYR A 763 -70.21 -40.59 6.66
N VAL A 764 -70.74 -41.78 7.00
CA VAL A 764 -70.72 -42.86 6.12
C VAL A 764 -72.19 -43.15 5.70
N PRO A 765 -72.54 -43.03 4.42
CA PRO A 765 -73.87 -43.18 3.96
C PRO A 765 -74.36 -44.60 4.19
N ALA A 766 -75.56 -44.80 4.73
CA ALA A 766 -76.16 -46.08 5.03
C ALA A 766 -77.56 -46.19 4.46
N SER A 767 -77.85 -47.34 3.91
CA SER A 767 -79.22 -47.67 3.39
C SER A 767 -80.29 -47.63 4.47
N GLY A 768 -81.32 -46.81 4.23
CA GLY A 768 -82.39 -46.62 5.20
C GLY A 768 -82.09 -45.55 6.30
N ALA A 769 -80.92 -44.89 6.30
CA ALA A 769 -80.59 -43.92 7.30
C ALA A 769 -81.50 -42.68 7.27
N CYS A 770 -81.81 -42.10 8.43
CA CYS A 770 -82.76 -41.03 8.62
C CYS A 770 -84.15 -41.32 8.03
N SER A 771 -84.67 -42.60 8.20
CA SER A 771 -85.96 -43.03 7.71
C SER A 771 -86.09 -42.97 6.17
N ALA A 772 -85.01 -43.10 5.45
CA ALA A 772 -85.00 -43.22 3.99
C ALA A 772 -85.47 -44.61 3.56
N PRO A 773 -85.99 -44.81 2.30
CA PRO A 773 -86.19 -46.09 1.69
C PRO A 773 -84.93 -46.93 1.58
N THR A 774 -85.03 -48.23 1.37
CA THR A 774 -83.88 -49.08 1.09
C THR A 774 -83.05 -48.53 -0.10
N ASN A 775 -81.74 -48.56 -0.02
CA ASN A 775 -80.75 -47.99 -0.95
C ASN A 775 -80.59 -46.48 -0.93
N TYR A 776 -81.31 -45.75 -0.05
CA TYR A 776 -81.22 -44.32 0.08
C TYR A 776 -80.85 -43.92 1.50
N ASP A 777 -80.25 -42.73 1.60
CA ASP A 777 -79.87 -42.08 2.88
C ASP A 777 -80.36 -40.63 2.89
N ARG A 778 -81.15 -40.24 3.87
CA ARG A 778 -81.67 -38.84 4.05
C ARG A 778 -80.74 -37.95 4.91
N CYS A 779 -79.79 -38.56 5.62
CA CYS A 779 -78.86 -37.81 6.42
C CYS A 779 -77.79 -37.11 5.57
N VAL A 780 -77.45 -37.63 4.41
CA VAL A 780 -76.46 -37.00 3.50
C VAL A 780 -77.07 -35.72 3.01
N ASN A 781 -76.46 -34.60 3.40
CA ASN A 781 -76.81 -33.22 2.95
C ASN A 781 -75.73 -32.54 2.15
N ARG A 782 -74.45 -33.03 2.18
CA ARG A 782 -73.37 -32.59 1.32
C ARG A 782 -72.46 -33.75 0.87
N ILE A 783 -71.93 -33.63 -0.33
CA ILE A 783 -70.89 -34.51 -0.91
C ILE A 783 -69.71 -33.63 -1.21
N ARG A 784 -68.50 -34.07 -0.82
CA ARG A 784 -67.24 -33.41 -1.13
C ARG A 784 -66.34 -34.34 -1.92
N TRP A 785 -65.83 -33.82 -3.00
CA TRP A 785 -64.75 -34.46 -3.80
C TRP A 785 -63.48 -33.68 -3.66
N SER A 786 -62.41 -34.30 -3.18
CA SER A 786 -61.05 -33.67 -3.06
C SER A 786 -60.14 -34.39 -4.05
N LEU A 787 -59.73 -33.69 -5.13
CA LEU A 787 -58.77 -34.24 -6.08
C LEU A 787 -57.40 -34.33 -5.41
N GLN A 788 -56.75 -35.48 -5.50
CA GLN A 788 -55.48 -35.78 -4.86
C GLN A 788 -54.28 -35.39 -5.73
N ASN A 789 -54.50 -35.20 -7.04
CA ASN A 789 -53.51 -34.82 -8.04
C ASN A 789 -54.01 -33.60 -8.82
N PRO A 790 -53.10 -32.79 -9.40
CA PRO A 790 -53.48 -31.59 -10.15
C PRO A 790 -54.38 -31.91 -11.34
N LEU A 791 -55.42 -31.06 -11.56
CA LEU A 791 -56.20 -31.07 -12.80
C LEU A 791 -55.46 -30.22 -13.84
N SER A 792 -55.05 -30.87 -14.96
CA SER A 792 -54.28 -30.20 -16.03
C SER A 792 -55.02 -28.95 -16.56
N SER A 793 -54.25 -28.01 -17.09
CA SER A 793 -54.76 -26.90 -17.88
C SER A 793 -54.98 -27.26 -19.37
N SER A 794 -54.47 -28.40 -19.84
CA SER A 794 -54.45 -28.76 -21.24
C SER A 794 -55.52 -29.85 -21.54
N ALA A 795 -56.38 -29.60 -22.54
CA ALA A 795 -57.29 -30.59 -23.06
C ALA A 795 -56.53 -31.81 -23.68
N PRO A 796 -57.03 -32.99 -23.58
CA PRO A 796 -58.33 -33.39 -23.01
C PRO A 796 -58.25 -33.64 -21.49
N ASN A 797 -57.12 -33.43 -20.84
CA ASN A 797 -56.93 -33.82 -19.44
C ASN A 797 -57.29 -32.67 -18.44
N ASN A 798 -58.00 -31.66 -18.96
CA ASN A 798 -58.39 -30.47 -18.16
C ASN A 798 -59.81 -30.60 -17.56
N THR A 799 -60.53 -31.72 -17.79
CA THR A 799 -61.92 -31.86 -17.37
C THR A 799 -62.13 -33.17 -16.60
N GLY A 800 -62.79 -33.07 -15.45
CA GLY A 800 -63.28 -34.24 -14.66
C GLY A 800 -64.78 -34.18 -14.48
N THR A 801 -65.43 -35.38 -14.48
CA THR A 801 -66.88 -35.54 -14.28
C THR A 801 -67.11 -36.30 -12.99
N LEU A 802 -67.87 -35.74 -12.07
CA LEU A 802 -68.25 -36.29 -10.78
C LEU A 802 -69.79 -36.53 -10.81
N LYS A 803 -70.28 -37.79 -10.60
CA LYS A 803 -71.70 -38.12 -10.68
C LYS A 803 -72.20 -38.74 -9.38
N PHE A 804 -73.43 -38.44 -9.07
CA PHE A 804 -74.19 -39.17 -8.02
C PHE A 804 -75.69 -39.21 -8.36
N VAL A 805 -76.42 -40.03 -7.69
CA VAL A 805 -77.88 -40.12 -7.82
C VAL A 805 -78.55 -39.73 -6.53
N ALA A 806 -79.56 -38.92 -6.62
CA ALA A 806 -80.50 -38.64 -5.53
C ALA A 806 -81.93 -38.77 -5.99
N GLN A 807 -82.79 -39.23 -5.11
CA GLN A 807 -84.21 -39.45 -5.42
C GLN A 807 -85.06 -38.31 -4.83
N ILE A 808 -86.05 -37.90 -5.57
CA ILE A 808 -87.10 -36.98 -5.05
C ILE A 808 -87.87 -37.62 -3.97
N ARG A 809 -88.11 -36.98 -2.88
CA ARG A 809 -88.93 -37.50 -1.78
C ARG A 809 -90.36 -37.43 -2.12
#